data_c65b000ae753720aaab84dd117734163
#
_entry.id   c65b000ae753720aaab84dd117734163
#
_cell.length_a   1.000
_cell.length_b   1.000
_cell.length_c   1.000
_cell.angle_alpha   90.00
_cell.angle_beta   90.00
_cell.angle_gamma   90.00
#
_symmetry.space_group_name_H-M   'P 1'
#
loop_
_entity.id
_entity.type
_entity.pdbx_description
1 polymer ?
#
loop_
_entity_poly.entity_id
_entity_poly.type
_entity_poly.pdbx_seq_one_letter_code
_entity_poly.pdbx_strand_id
1 'polypeptide(L)'
;MPFAYISRYSLTTVVWCLPNKRAGSLNIFREPAFLLYFCGGNNKHYKILQKKMKKTNMLMMLAAVVLLSSCLSTDADDWYNNLNNWANGGTGGSGTVTSASGELSEFEVAIDKTSAEPTEVATATYFDEADDISTQQFATQVAIDMSNPTEKTENGVTITVTDGKHITADHGKTKGICYVVSGTTADGSLTISGSADYEINLNNANITNSLSTALNLDGKGAAYIVLTGTNKLTDGTEEDHKSALYGKGKMLFSGSGSLEIQGQYNNGIQSKSYVLFEKGINIYVNAANHGIKGSDAIINGGIINIETAGLGAKGINCDEDIVINGGRTTVVATGDGEWDTEDLETKAVSCIKCDSVLTINGGEVYVKATGSGGKGLKADWECYINGGKVRAITTGGLYYNDGTTENLNYKGNTDNIDDAYTSSPKGIKIGTKNEHGVLTITGGDIMVRTSGTNGEGIESKGTLDITGGTVMVAAYDDAINASSDLTISGGTVVAVGTNNDGIDTNGNLYIKGGTIVAYGANGAEAGIDAEESHALYITGGSLFAIGGRLDCKLGSTSQGLVQASGSIAANSTVSIRDVNKAYATFTMPPYSTSGTILITAEGMTSGSNYTLVVDSSTLSVTATNSLSNSMGGGPGGGGRW
;
A
#
# COMPACT_ATOMS: atom_id res chain seq x y z
N MET A 1 -19.97 -33.52 -5.56
CA MET A 1 -18.51 -33.57 -5.80
C MET A 1 -18.28 -33.37 -7.29
N PRO A 2 -17.60 -32.34 -7.73
CA PRO A 2 -17.22 -32.18 -9.12
C PRO A 2 -15.89 -32.89 -9.38
N PHE A 3 -15.82 -33.70 -10.41
CA PHE A 3 -14.59 -34.33 -10.88
C PHE A 3 -13.86 -33.38 -11.83
N ALA A 4 -12.58 -33.12 -11.56
CA ALA A 4 -11.70 -32.44 -12.48
C ALA A 4 -11.03 -33.47 -13.40
N TYR A 5 -11.09 -33.29 -14.72
CA TYR A 5 -10.33 -34.04 -15.69
C TYR A 5 -9.14 -33.22 -16.17
N ILE A 6 -7.93 -33.66 -15.88
CA ILE A 6 -6.70 -33.08 -16.40
C ILE A 6 -6.21 -33.96 -17.53
N SER A 7 -6.22 -33.47 -18.76
CA SER A 7 -5.58 -34.12 -19.90
C SER A 7 -4.14 -33.62 -20.06
N ARG A 8 -3.21 -34.57 -20.17
CA ARG A 8 -1.79 -34.31 -20.37
C ARG A 8 -1.50 -33.95 -21.82
N TYR A 9 -1.74 -32.74 -22.27
CA TYR A 9 -1.02 -32.11 -23.39
C TYR A 9 -1.53 -30.67 -23.56
N SER A 10 -0.56 -29.72 -23.49
CA SER A 10 -0.67 -28.28 -23.70
C SER A 10 -1.53 -27.46 -22.68
N LEU A 11 -0.85 -26.64 -21.91
CA LEU A 11 -1.39 -25.53 -21.14
C LEU A 11 -2.19 -24.61 -22.06
N THR A 12 -3.51 -24.69 -22.07
CA THR A 12 -4.33 -23.52 -22.49
C THR A 12 -5.84 -23.65 -22.29
N THR A 13 -6.39 -24.69 -21.69
CA THR A 13 -7.86 -24.67 -21.49
C THR A 13 -8.29 -25.50 -20.28
N VAL A 14 -8.80 -24.84 -19.25
CA VAL A 14 -9.54 -25.50 -18.17
C VAL A 14 -11.02 -25.30 -18.45
N VAL A 15 -11.74 -26.40 -18.75
CA VAL A 15 -13.18 -26.39 -18.96
C VAL A 15 -13.87 -26.93 -17.70
N TRP A 16 -14.69 -26.12 -17.06
CA TRP A 16 -15.56 -26.54 -15.97
C TRP A 16 -16.95 -26.84 -16.53
N CYS A 17 -17.36 -28.10 -16.52
CA CYS A 17 -18.73 -28.49 -16.83
C CYS A 17 -19.51 -28.73 -15.54
N LEU A 18 -20.56 -27.97 -15.32
CA LEU A 18 -21.61 -28.30 -14.35
C LEU A 18 -22.79 -28.95 -15.08
N PRO A 19 -23.38 -30.01 -14.53
CA PRO A 19 -24.48 -30.70 -15.20
C PRO A 19 -25.80 -29.94 -15.02
N ASN A 20 -26.29 -29.34 -16.09
CA ASN A 20 -27.75 -29.05 -16.13
C ASN A 20 -28.30 -29.15 -17.56
N LYS A 21 -29.47 -29.71 -17.62
CA LYS A 21 -30.21 -30.15 -18.80
C LYS A 21 -30.69 -28.99 -19.66
N ARG A 22 -30.21 -28.87 -20.88
CA ARG A 22 -30.90 -28.69 -22.17
C ARG A 22 -29.89 -28.21 -23.21
N ALA A 23 -29.82 -28.97 -24.28
CA ALA A 23 -28.90 -28.77 -25.38
C ALA A 23 -29.30 -27.58 -26.26
N GLY A 24 -28.30 -26.82 -26.70
CA GLY A 24 -28.40 -25.81 -27.75
C GLY A 24 -27.00 -25.45 -28.22
N SER A 25 -26.66 -25.91 -29.41
CA SER A 25 -25.56 -25.60 -30.34
C SER A 25 -24.28 -24.96 -29.81
N LEU A 26 -23.20 -25.72 -29.90
CA LEU A 26 -21.81 -25.30 -29.71
C LEU A 26 -21.30 -24.56 -30.96
N ASN A 27 -21.03 -23.29 -30.88
CA ASN A 27 -20.21 -22.59 -31.87
C ASN A 27 -18.80 -22.41 -31.30
N ILE A 28 -17.82 -23.03 -31.97
CA ILE A 28 -16.41 -22.94 -31.61
C ILE A 28 -15.82 -21.69 -32.30
N PHE A 29 -15.53 -20.64 -31.53
CA PHE A 29 -14.69 -19.53 -31.97
C PHE A 29 -13.24 -19.76 -31.56
N ARG A 30 -12.35 -19.63 -32.54
CA ARG A 30 -10.89 -19.66 -32.34
C ARG A 30 -10.43 -18.24 -31.92
N GLU A 31 -10.45 -17.97 -30.63
CA GLU A 31 -9.65 -16.95 -29.96
C GLU A 31 -9.65 -17.26 -28.44
N PRO A 32 -8.61 -16.91 -27.67
CA PRO A 32 -8.54 -17.27 -26.24
C PRO A 32 -9.42 -16.32 -25.43
N ALA A 33 -10.69 -16.67 -25.27
CA ALA A 33 -11.62 -16.00 -24.39
C ALA A 33 -12.10 -16.99 -23.33
N PHE A 34 -11.91 -16.65 -22.06
CA PHE A 34 -12.53 -17.36 -20.95
C PHE A 34 -14.05 -17.09 -20.96
N LEU A 35 -14.84 -18.12 -21.18
CA LEU A 35 -16.29 -18.05 -21.12
C LEU A 35 -16.77 -18.66 -19.79
N LEU A 36 -17.19 -17.81 -18.86
CA LEU A 36 -17.92 -18.24 -17.66
C LEU A 36 -19.42 -18.10 -17.92
N TYR A 37 -20.14 -19.23 -17.93
CA TYR A 37 -21.59 -19.27 -18.02
C TYR A 37 -22.20 -19.32 -16.61
N PHE A 38 -22.93 -18.28 -16.22
CA PHE A 38 -23.81 -18.30 -15.07
C PHE A 38 -25.28 -18.24 -15.52
N CYS A 39 -26.09 -19.16 -15.04
CA CYS A 39 -27.53 -19.12 -15.26
C CYS A 39 -28.20 -18.07 -14.38
N GLY A 40 -28.83 -17.13 -15.01
CA GLY A 40 -29.98 -16.33 -14.65
C GLY A 40 -30.19 -15.86 -13.22
N GLY A 41 -29.96 -14.57 -13.00
CA GLY A 41 -30.40 -13.79 -11.86
C GLY A 41 -30.01 -12.34 -11.99
N ASN A 42 -30.98 -11.45 -11.88
CA ASN A 42 -30.78 -9.99 -11.88
C ASN A 42 -30.18 -9.55 -10.54
N ASN A 43 -28.88 -9.68 -10.36
CA ASN A 43 -28.26 -9.30 -9.11
C ASN A 43 -27.20 -8.19 -9.34
N LYS A 44 -27.28 -7.14 -8.55
CA LYS A 44 -26.40 -5.97 -8.62
C LYS A 44 -24.90 -6.37 -8.46
N HIS A 45 -24.63 -7.41 -7.66
CA HIS A 45 -23.32 -8.00 -7.46
C HIS A 45 -22.70 -8.64 -8.73
N TYR A 46 -23.54 -9.17 -9.63
CA TYR A 46 -23.07 -9.77 -10.88
C TYR A 46 -22.42 -8.76 -11.83
N LYS A 47 -22.96 -7.54 -11.90
CA LYS A 47 -22.39 -6.46 -12.74
C LYS A 47 -21.08 -5.93 -12.17
N ILE A 48 -20.95 -5.89 -10.84
CA ILE A 48 -19.74 -5.51 -10.13
C ILE A 48 -18.64 -6.55 -10.35
N LEU A 49 -18.96 -7.84 -10.25
CA LEU A 49 -18.01 -8.93 -10.47
C LEU A 49 -17.49 -8.96 -11.92
N GLN A 50 -18.36 -8.75 -12.92
CA GLN A 50 -17.94 -8.67 -14.32
C GLN A 50 -17.04 -7.46 -14.60
N LYS A 51 -17.32 -6.32 -13.96
CA LYS A 51 -16.49 -5.11 -14.08
C LYS A 51 -15.12 -5.34 -13.41
N LYS A 52 -15.10 -5.92 -12.20
CA LYS A 52 -13.87 -6.28 -11.47
C LYS A 52 -13.03 -7.29 -12.28
N MET A 53 -13.62 -8.39 -12.78
CA MET A 53 -12.90 -9.40 -13.56
C MET A 53 -12.27 -8.84 -14.85
N LYS A 54 -12.93 -7.90 -15.56
CA LYS A 54 -12.34 -7.27 -16.74
C LYS A 54 -11.13 -6.40 -16.39
N LYS A 55 -11.19 -5.63 -15.30
CA LYS A 55 -10.08 -4.78 -14.84
C LYS A 55 -8.91 -5.64 -14.34
N THR A 56 -9.15 -6.65 -13.51
CA THR A 56 -8.11 -7.53 -12.96
C THR A 56 -7.36 -8.28 -14.04
N ASN A 57 -8.05 -8.79 -15.08
CA ASN A 57 -7.39 -9.44 -16.21
C ASN A 57 -6.54 -8.48 -17.04
N MET A 58 -6.94 -7.21 -17.16
CA MET A 58 -6.15 -6.18 -17.83
C MET A 58 -4.91 -5.81 -17.02
N LEU A 59 -5.02 -5.68 -15.69
CA LEU A 59 -3.86 -5.43 -14.81
C LEU A 59 -2.88 -6.61 -14.80
N MET A 60 -3.36 -7.87 -14.75
CA MET A 60 -2.50 -9.05 -14.83
C MET A 60 -1.81 -9.17 -16.20
N MET A 61 -2.46 -8.78 -17.31
CA MET A 61 -1.80 -8.72 -18.62
C MET A 61 -0.76 -7.61 -18.68
N LEU A 62 -1.01 -6.43 -18.08
CA LEU A 62 -0.01 -5.37 -17.97
C LEU A 62 1.17 -5.80 -17.10
N ALA A 63 0.94 -6.43 -15.94
CA ALA A 63 2.01 -6.97 -15.10
C ALA A 63 2.84 -8.04 -15.81
N ALA A 64 2.22 -8.91 -16.59
CA ALA A 64 2.92 -9.91 -17.41
C ALA A 64 3.72 -9.29 -18.56
N VAL A 65 3.25 -8.19 -19.15
CA VAL A 65 3.98 -7.44 -20.20
C VAL A 65 5.15 -6.67 -19.59
N VAL A 66 4.99 -6.10 -18.40
CA VAL A 66 6.08 -5.41 -17.67
C VAL A 66 7.19 -6.40 -17.29
N LEU A 67 6.83 -7.61 -16.83
CA LEU A 67 7.82 -8.67 -16.56
C LEU A 67 8.57 -9.16 -17.84
N LEU A 68 7.93 -9.08 -19.00
CA LEU A 68 8.55 -9.44 -20.29
C LEU A 68 9.35 -8.27 -20.91
N SER A 69 8.99 -7.02 -20.62
CA SER A 69 9.71 -5.84 -21.13
C SER A 69 10.94 -5.49 -20.29
N SER A 70 10.94 -5.79 -18.99
CA SER A 70 12.14 -5.65 -18.14
C SER A 70 13.27 -6.62 -18.52
N CYS A 71 12.97 -7.68 -19.27
CA CYS A 71 13.98 -8.57 -19.85
C CYS A 71 14.60 -8.05 -21.16
N LEU A 72 14.21 -6.88 -21.67
CA LEU A 72 14.63 -6.36 -22.98
C LEU A 72 15.24 -4.95 -22.96
N SER A 73 15.48 -4.37 -21.76
CA SER A 73 16.19 -3.09 -21.67
C SER A 73 17.70 -3.29 -21.67
N THR A 74 18.40 -2.41 -22.38
CA THR A 74 19.87 -2.43 -22.58
C THR A 74 20.71 -2.10 -21.34
N ASP A 75 20.08 -1.94 -20.17
CA ASP A 75 20.73 -1.73 -18.88
C ASP A 75 20.93 -3.03 -18.07
N ALA A 76 20.82 -4.16 -18.74
CA ALA A 76 21.15 -5.49 -18.18
C ALA A 76 22.61 -5.57 -17.68
N ASP A 77 23.49 -4.73 -18.19
CA ASP A 77 24.92 -4.73 -17.82
C ASP A 77 25.15 -4.16 -16.41
N ASP A 78 24.40 -3.16 -15.98
CA ASP A 78 24.52 -2.62 -14.62
C ASP A 78 23.90 -3.55 -13.57
N TRP A 79 22.79 -4.19 -13.88
CA TRP A 79 22.18 -5.20 -13.03
C TRP A 79 23.08 -6.46 -12.94
N TYR A 80 23.64 -6.89 -14.07
CA TYR A 80 24.57 -8.03 -14.15
C TYR A 80 25.92 -7.72 -13.47
N ASN A 81 26.40 -6.49 -13.54
CA ASN A 81 27.61 -6.06 -12.84
C ASN A 81 27.39 -5.92 -11.33
N ASN A 82 26.24 -5.48 -10.87
CA ASN A 82 25.86 -5.50 -9.45
C ASN A 82 25.68 -6.93 -8.93
N LEU A 83 25.08 -7.83 -9.70
CA LEU A 83 25.00 -9.26 -9.36
C LEU A 83 26.38 -9.92 -9.37
N ASN A 84 27.26 -9.60 -10.33
CA ASN A 84 28.60 -10.14 -10.41
C ASN A 84 29.54 -9.57 -9.33
N ASN A 85 29.39 -8.33 -8.92
CA ASN A 85 30.08 -7.77 -7.76
C ASN A 85 29.60 -8.42 -6.45
N TRP A 86 28.32 -8.76 -6.36
CA TRP A 86 27.78 -9.51 -5.23
C TRP A 86 28.18 -11.00 -5.28
N ALA A 87 28.17 -11.63 -6.46
CA ALA A 87 28.55 -13.03 -6.66
C ALA A 87 30.05 -13.29 -6.61
N ASN A 88 30.91 -12.32 -6.99
CA ASN A 88 32.37 -12.47 -7.03
C ASN A 88 33.10 -11.90 -5.80
N GLY A 89 32.40 -11.28 -4.86
CA GLY A 89 32.94 -10.77 -3.60
C GLY A 89 32.98 -11.77 -2.44
N GLY A 90 32.47 -12.97 -2.60
CA GLY A 90 32.38 -13.94 -1.51
C GLY A 90 32.51 -15.38 -1.93
N THR A 91 33.63 -15.98 -1.64
CA THR A 91 33.79 -17.44 -1.57
C THR A 91 32.99 -17.96 -0.38
N GLY A 92 31.82 -18.54 -0.65
CA GLY A 92 30.97 -19.23 0.32
C GLY A 92 29.68 -18.47 0.64
N GLY A 93 28.53 -19.07 0.33
CA GLY A 93 27.20 -18.52 0.57
C GLY A 93 26.94 -18.22 2.05
N SER A 94 27.27 -17.03 2.47
CA SER A 94 26.91 -16.45 3.76
C SER A 94 25.87 -15.36 3.47
N GLY A 95 24.62 -15.60 3.77
CA GLY A 95 23.61 -14.55 3.78
C GLY A 95 23.99 -13.55 4.88
N THR A 96 24.38 -12.33 4.51
CA THR A 96 24.59 -11.26 5.47
C THR A 96 23.38 -10.34 5.43
N VAL A 97 22.61 -10.30 6.51
CA VAL A 97 21.60 -9.25 6.69
C VAL A 97 22.33 -8.02 7.22
N THR A 98 22.49 -7.03 6.40
CA THR A 98 22.77 -5.68 6.89
C THR A 98 21.41 -5.02 7.13
N SER A 99 20.89 -5.08 8.35
CA SER A 99 19.76 -4.24 8.72
C SER A 99 20.26 -2.79 8.78
N ALA A 100 19.56 -1.87 8.15
CA ALA A 100 19.70 -0.45 8.40
C ALA A 100 19.06 -0.15 9.77
N SER A 101 19.74 -0.56 10.83
CA SER A 101 19.20 -0.60 12.20
C SER A 101 18.79 0.78 12.70
N GLY A 102 19.52 1.83 12.31
CA GLY A 102 19.18 3.21 12.63
C GLY A 102 17.91 3.70 11.93
N GLU A 103 17.71 3.34 10.67
CA GLU A 103 16.53 3.76 9.89
C GLU A 103 15.23 3.15 10.44
N LEU A 104 15.23 1.90 10.91
CA LEU A 104 14.04 1.26 11.46
C LEU A 104 13.53 1.95 12.73
N SER A 105 14.42 2.52 13.55
CA SER A 105 14.05 3.19 14.80
C SER A 105 13.77 4.68 14.65
N GLU A 106 14.31 5.36 13.64
CA GLU A 106 14.45 6.81 13.62
C GLU A 106 13.94 7.51 12.35
N PHE A 107 13.37 6.77 11.36
CA PHE A 107 12.86 7.46 10.19
C PHE A 107 11.60 8.29 10.53
N GLU A 108 11.51 9.46 9.91
CA GLU A 108 10.40 10.39 10.07
C GLU A 108 9.70 10.64 8.73
N VAL A 109 8.42 10.92 8.81
CA VAL A 109 7.59 11.34 7.67
C VAL A 109 7.01 12.71 7.97
N ALA A 110 7.32 13.67 7.12
CA ALA A 110 6.82 15.04 7.20
C ALA A 110 6.59 15.61 5.80
N ILE A 111 5.68 16.58 5.71
CA ILE A 111 5.45 17.32 4.47
C ILE A 111 6.70 18.12 4.11
N ASP A 112 7.18 17.93 2.90
CA ASP A 112 8.26 18.72 2.31
C ASP A 112 7.83 19.25 0.93
N LYS A 113 7.41 20.52 0.90
CA LYS A 113 6.97 21.20 -0.32
C LYS A 113 8.13 21.58 -1.25
N THR A 114 9.38 21.41 -0.79
CA THR A 114 10.59 21.86 -1.49
C THR A 114 11.39 20.71 -2.09
N SER A 115 11.02 19.46 -1.78
CA SER A 115 11.72 18.29 -2.29
C SER A 115 11.66 18.20 -3.81
N ALA A 116 12.70 17.61 -4.41
CA ALA A 116 12.71 17.29 -5.83
C ALA A 116 11.94 15.98 -6.09
N GLU A 117 11.33 15.89 -7.27
CA GLU A 117 10.71 14.64 -7.71
C GLU A 117 11.77 13.55 -7.88
N PRO A 118 11.52 12.32 -7.38
CA PRO A 118 12.40 11.19 -7.62
C PRO A 118 12.54 10.88 -9.11
N THR A 119 13.74 10.46 -9.53
CA THR A 119 14.02 10.14 -10.93
C THR A 119 13.60 8.71 -11.30
N GLU A 120 13.51 7.82 -10.32
CA GLU A 120 13.08 6.44 -10.53
C GLU A 120 11.56 6.37 -10.61
N VAL A 121 11.06 6.00 -11.76
CA VAL A 121 9.63 5.80 -12.02
C VAL A 121 9.42 4.50 -12.80
N ALA A 122 8.40 3.75 -12.44
CA ALA A 122 7.93 2.64 -13.25
C ALA A 122 7.26 3.15 -14.53
N THR A 123 6.89 2.24 -15.42
CA THR A 123 6.13 2.60 -16.62
C THR A 123 4.80 3.23 -16.25
N ALA A 124 4.48 4.38 -16.85
CA ALA A 124 3.21 5.06 -16.65
C ALA A 124 2.03 4.14 -17.00
N THR A 125 0.95 4.27 -16.24
CA THR A 125 -0.29 3.52 -16.44
C THR A 125 -1.41 4.48 -16.78
N TYR A 126 -2.28 4.10 -17.72
CA TYR A 126 -3.46 4.83 -18.12
C TYR A 126 -4.65 3.87 -18.19
N PHE A 127 -5.84 4.31 -17.79
CA PHE A 127 -7.06 3.53 -17.97
C PHE A 127 -7.61 3.61 -19.38
N ASP A 128 -7.28 4.68 -20.11
CA ASP A 128 -7.69 4.96 -21.48
C ASP A 128 -6.47 5.54 -22.23
N GLU A 129 -6.27 5.20 -23.50
CA GLU A 129 -5.20 5.77 -24.33
C GLU A 129 -5.31 7.31 -24.43
N ALA A 130 -6.53 7.85 -24.32
CA ALA A 130 -6.77 9.29 -24.30
C ALA A 130 -6.29 9.97 -23.00
N ASP A 131 -5.93 9.25 -21.96
CA ASP A 131 -5.45 9.82 -20.69
C ASP A 131 -4.02 10.34 -20.81
N ASP A 132 -3.26 9.86 -21.79
CA ASP A 132 -1.96 10.46 -22.13
C ASP A 132 -2.18 11.85 -22.77
N ILE A 133 -2.01 12.89 -21.95
CA ILE A 133 -2.20 14.28 -22.37
C ILE A 133 -1.33 14.66 -23.58
N SER A 134 -0.17 14.01 -23.76
CA SER A 134 0.72 14.29 -24.89
C SER A 134 0.09 13.95 -26.25
N THR A 135 -0.94 13.10 -26.23
CA THR A 135 -1.69 12.70 -27.43
C THR A 135 -2.87 13.63 -27.75
N GLN A 136 -3.22 14.54 -26.83
CA GLN A 136 -4.39 15.41 -26.95
C GLN A 136 -4.01 16.78 -27.52
N GLN A 137 -4.98 17.43 -28.19
CA GLN A 137 -4.79 18.76 -28.73
C GLN A 137 -5.99 19.67 -28.41
N PHE A 138 -5.70 20.77 -27.71
CA PHE A 138 -6.67 21.78 -27.31
C PHE A 138 -6.21 23.15 -27.88
N ALA A 139 -6.35 23.32 -29.18
CA ALA A 139 -5.76 24.46 -29.91
C ALA A 139 -6.54 25.78 -29.74
N THR A 140 -7.80 25.72 -29.31
CA THR A 140 -8.66 26.91 -29.22
C THR A 140 -8.58 27.49 -27.80
N GLN A 141 -7.79 28.54 -27.65
CA GLN A 141 -7.62 29.18 -26.35
C GLN A 141 -8.76 30.12 -26.01
N VAL A 142 -9.21 30.09 -24.76
CA VAL A 142 -10.19 31.00 -24.16
C VAL A 142 -9.61 31.52 -22.84
N ALA A 143 -9.26 32.80 -22.79
CA ALA A 143 -8.68 33.41 -21.60
C ALA A 143 -9.76 33.76 -20.59
N ILE A 144 -9.48 33.43 -19.30
CA ILE A 144 -10.31 33.81 -18.15
C ILE A 144 -9.40 34.51 -17.12
N ASP A 145 -9.67 35.77 -16.83
CA ASP A 145 -8.98 36.57 -15.82
C ASP A 145 -9.85 36.66 -14.56
N MET A 146 -9.44 35.96 -13.50
CA MET A 146 -10.15 35.96 -12.21
C MET A 146 -10.08 37.30 -11.49
N SER A 147 -9.12 38.18 -11.84
CA SER A 147 -9.01 39.54 -11.28
C SER A 147 -9.96 40.54 -11.92
N ASN A 148 -10.41 40.23 -13.16
CA ASN A 148 -11.28 41.15 -13.95
C ASN A 148 -12.30 40.32 -14.76
N PRO A 149 -13.29 39.68 -14.09
CA PRO A 149 -14.29 38.85 -14.73
C PRO A 149 -15.04 39.61 -15.85
N THR A 150 -15.11 39.02 -17.04
CA THR A 150 -15.74 39.66 -18.19
C THR A 150 -16.65 38.69 -18.92
N GLU A 151 -17.91 39.07 -19.12
CA GLU A 151 -18.86 38.33 -19.94
C GLU A 151 -18.48 38.39 -21.41
N LYS A 152 -18.50 37.26 -22.10
CA LYS A 152 -18.25 37.18 -23.55
C LYS A 152 -18.74 35.86 -24.12
N THR A 153 -18.93 35.87 -25.43
CA THR A 153 -19.09 34.63 -26.19
C THR A 153 -18.04 34.62 -27.29
N GLU A 154 -17.15 33.63 -27.24
CA GLU A 154 -16.09 33.47 -28.25
C GLU A 154 -15.75 32.00 -28.45
N ASN A 155 -15.38 31.64 -29.68
CA ASN A 155 -14.89 30.28 -29.99
C ASN A 155 -15.85 29.14 -29.57
N GLY A 156 -17.16 29.41 -29.54
CA GLY A 156 -18.16 28.44 -29.09
C GLY A 156 -18.27 28.25 -27.57
N VAL A 157 -17.63 29.15 -26.81
CA VAL A 157 -17.72 29.21 -25.34
C VAL A 157 -18.51 30.45 -24.96
N THR A 158 -19.47 30.31 -24.05
CA THR A 158 -20.19 31.40 -23.41
C THR A 158 -19.71 31.59 -21.99
N ILE A 159 -19.21 32.76 -21.66
CA ILE A 159 -18.78 33.15 -20.31
C ILE A 159 -19.80 34.10 -19.74
N THR A 160 -20.37 33.73 -18.59
CA THR A 160 -21.27 34.56 -17.78
C THR A 160 -20.63 34.87 -16.45
N VAL A 161 -20.99 36.02 -15.87
CA VAL A 161 -20.48 36.49 -14.60
C VAL A 161 -21.63 36.80 -13.66
N THR A 162 -21.70 36.17 -12.50
CA THR A 162 -22.70 36.44 -11.48
C THR A 162 -22.06 37.22 -10.34
N ASP A 163 -22.77 38.23 -9.83
CA ASP A 163 -22.32 39.11 -8.73
C ASP A 163 -20.93 39.73 -8.96
N GLY A 164 -20.54 39.86 -10.23
CA GLY A 164 -19.27 40.46 -10.64
C GLY A 164 -18.01 39.61 -10.31
N LYS A 165 -18.15 38.38 -9.82
CA LYS A 165 -17.04 37.56 -9.29
C LYS A 165 -17.13 36.04 -9.53
N HIS A 166 -18.33 35.51 -9.80
CA HIS A 166 -18.50 34.09 -10.07
C HIS A 166 -18.64 33.86 -11.57
N ILE A 167 -17.68 33.15 -12.14
CA ILE A 167 -17.58 32.92 -13.58
C ILE A 167 -18.13 31.53 -13.90
N THR A 168 -18.99 31.45 -14.91
CA THR A 168 -19.38 30.19 -15.56
C THR A 168 -18.95 30.23 -17.02
N ALA A 169 -18.13 29.28 -17.47
CA ALA A 169 -17.72 29.11 -18.85
C ALA A 169 -18.32 27.81 -19.40
N ASP A 170 -19.21 27.92 -20.38
CA ASP A 170 -19.90 26.80 -20.99
C ASP A 170 -19.45 26.65 -22.45
N HIS A 171 -18.83 25.50 -22.77
CA HIS A 171 -18.44 25.13 -24.13
C HIS A 171 -19.43 24.17 -24.80
N GLY A 172 -20.49 23.75 -24.11
CA GLY A 172 -21.50 22.84 -24.64
C GLY A 172 -20.90 21.53 -25.16
N LYS A 173 -20.85 21.39 -26.49
CA LYS A 173 -20.24 20.25 -27.22
C LYS A 173 -19.00 20.64 -28.01
N THR A 174 -18.52 21.86 -27.88
CA THR A 174 -17.36 22.37 -28.61
C THR A 174 -16.09 21.66 -28.12
N LYS A 175 -15.34 21.09 -29.08
CA LYS A 175 -14.11 20.35 -28.81
C LYS A 175 -12.87 21.23 -28.96
N GLY A 176 -11.74 20.78 -28.40
CA GLY A 176 -10.44 21.42 -28.60
C GLY A 176 -10.29 22.75 -27.86
N ILE A 177 -11.09 22.99 -26.83
CA ILE A 177 -11.03 24.19 -25.99
C ILE A 177 -9.94 24.05 -24.93
N CYS A 178 -9.07 25.07 -24.84
CA CYS A 178 -8.12 25.28 -23.74
C CYS A 178 -8.51 26.57 -23.01
N TYR A 179 -8.95 26.43 -21.76
CA TYR A 179 -9.16 27.60 -20.88
C TYR A 179 -7.84 28.02 -20.25
N VAL A 180 -7.39 29.23 -20.52
CA VAL A 180 -6.20 29.81 -19.88
C VAL A 180 -6.69 30.67 -18.72
N VAL A 181 -6.57 30.14 -17.49
CA VAL A 181 -7.09 30.77 -16.26
C VAL A 181 -5.95 31.46 -15.51
N SER A 182 -6.09 32.72 -15.24
CA SER A 182 -5.09 33.53 -14.52
C SER A 182 -5.73 34.53 -13.57
N GLY A 183 -4.91 35.24 -12.81
CA GLY A 183 -5.35 36.31 -11.92
C GLY A 183 -5.79 35.82 -10.54
N THR A 184 -6.14 36.78 -9.68
CA THR A 184 -6.45 36.55 -8.26
C THR A 184 -7.83 37.08 -7.92
N THR A 185 -8.65 36.26 -7.28
CA THR A 185 -9.88 36.70 -6.63
C THR A 185 -9.88 36.31 -5.14
N ALA A 186 -10.26 37.25 -4.29
CA ALA A 186 -10.38 37.02 -2.85
C ALA A 186 -11.75 36.43 -2.47
N ASP A 187 -12.75 36.54 -3.37
CA ASP A 187 -14.06 35.94 -3.19
C ASP A 187 -14.74 35.79 -4.57
N GLY A 188 -14.58 34.61 -5.16
CA GLY A 188 -15.14 34.28 -6.48
C GLY A 188 -14.93 32.82 -6.80
N SER A 189 -15.53 32.36 -7.88
CA SER A 189 -15.41 30.97 -8.32
C SER A 189 -15.35 30.85 -9.83
N LEU A 190 -14.84 29.72 -10.31
CA LEU A 190 -14.91 29.32 -11.70
C LEU A 190 -15.66 28.00 -11.84
N THR A 191 -16.71 28.00 -12.67
CA THR A 191 -17.41 26.79 -13.09
C THR A 191 -17.16 26.58 -14.59
N ILE A 192 -16.67 25.39 -14.96
CA ILE A 192 -16.56 24.94 -16.35
C ILE A 192 -17.66 23.93 -16.62
N SER A 193 -18.48 24.17 -17.64
CA SER A 193 -19.55 23.26 -18.06
C SER A 193 -19.43 22.89 -19.54
N GLY A 194 -20.03 21.76 -19.89
CA GLY A 194 -20.00 21.20 -21.23
C GLY A 194 -19.87 19.69 -21.22
N SER A 195 -19.89 19.07 -22.39
CA SER A 195 -19.84 17.59 -22.49
C SER A 195 -18.65 17.05 -23.28
N ALA A 196 -17.92 17.91 -23.97
CA ALA A 196 -16.68 17.55 -24.63
C ALA A 196 -15.50 17.61 -23.66
N ASP A 197 -14.41 16.91 -23.97
CA ASP A 197 -13.15 17.01 -23.25
C ASP A 197 -12.51 18.38 -23.51
N TYR A 198 -11.81 18.90 -22.50
CA TYR A 198 -11.20 20.22 -22.52
C TYR A 198 -9.92 20.29 -21.70
N GLU A 199 -9.08 21.25 -22.03
CA GLU A 199 -7.92 21.62 -21.21
C GLU A 199 -8.27 22.84 -20.34
N ILE A 200 -7.75 22.85 -19.13
CA ILE A 200 -7.70 24.02 -18.26
C ILE A 200 -6.26 24.26 -17.83
N ASN A 201 -5.64 25.31 -18.35
CA ASN A 201 -4.31 25.74 -17.96
C ASN A 201 -4.44 26.77 -16.82
N LEU A 202 -4.14 26.32 -15.61
CA LEU A 202 -4.03 27.20 -14.44
C LEU A 202 -2.66 27.88 -14.49
N ASN A 203 -2.66 29.18 -14.80
CA ASN A 203 -1.46 29.98 -15.02
C ASN A 203 -1.40 31.15 -14.02
N ASN A 204 -0.81 30.91 -12.87
CA ASN A 204 -0.80 31.85 -11.73
C ASN A 204 -2.22 32.27 -11.31
N ALA A 205 -3.14 31.31 -11.27
CA ALA A 205 -4.51 31.50 -10.85
C ALA A 205 -4.63 31.29 -9.33
N ASN A 206 -5.16 32.30 -8.62
CA ASN A 206 -5.44 32.23 -7.20
C ASN A 206 -6.94 32.51 -6.98
N ILE A 207 -7.70 31.45 -6.68
CA ILE A 207 -9.16 31.51 -6.56
C ILE A 207 -9.55 31.16 -5.14
N THR A 208 -10.11 32.12 -4.43
CA THR A 208 -10.76 31.90 -3.14
C THR A 208 -12.26 32.12 -3.30
N ASN A 209 -13.07 31.17 -2.83
CA ASN A 209 -14.50 31.32 -2.68
C ASN A 209 -14.84 31.23 -1.20
N SER A 210 -15.32 32.31 -0.63
CA SER A 210 -15.60 32.38 0.81
C SER A 210 -16.77 31.49 1.28
N LEU A 211 -17.60 31.04 0.35
CA LEU A 211 -18.82 30.29 0.65
C LEU A 211 -18.75 28.81 0.24
N SER A 212 -18.23 28.50 -0.95
CA SER A 212 -18.37 27.16 -1.55
C SER A 212 -17.13 26.77 -2.36
N THR A 213 -17.29 25.82 -3.29
CA THR A 213 -16.23 25.33 -4.20
C THR A 213 -15.55 26.45 -4.97
N ALA A 214 -14.23 26.48 -5.00
CA ALA A 214 -13.44 27.48 -5.75
C ALA A 214 -13.43 27.19 -7.26
N LEU A 215 -13.17 25.94 -7.65
CA LEU A 215 -13.15 25.48 -9.03
C LEU A 215 -14.08 24.27 -9.21
N ASN A 216 -15.15 24.45 -9.98
CA ASN A 216 -16.16 23.43 -10.25
C ASN A 216 -16.12 23.00 -11.72
N LEU A 217 -15.71 21.78 -12.00
CA LEU A 217 -15.69 21.15 -13.32
C LEU A 217 -16.99 20.35 -13.50
N ASP A 218 -18.08 21.09 -13.80
CA ASP A 218 -19.46 20.55 -13.85
C ASP A 218 -19.74 19.71 -15.09
N GLY A 219 -18.88 19.78 -16.09
CA GLY A 219 -18.93 18.97 -17.31
C GLY A 219 -18.67 17.48 -17.08
N LYS A 220 -19.18 16.65 -18.01
CA LYS A 220 -18.93 15.20 -18.01
C LYS A 220 -17.69 14.80 -18.82
N GLY A 221 -17.14 15.71 -19.62
CA GLY A 221 -15.91 15.50 -20.37
C GLY A 221 -14.70 15.37 -19.45
N ALA A 222 -13.61 14.83 -19.99
CA ALA A 222 -12.33 14.82 -19.30
C ALA A 222 -11.79 16.24 -19.14
N ALA A 223 -11.30 16.56 -17.94
CA ALA A 223 -10.60 17.81 -17.66
C ALA A 223 -9.09 17.54 -17.62
N TYR A 224 -8.36 18.03 -18.62
CA TYR A 224 -6.89 18.00 -18.67
C TYR A 224 -6.37 19.27 -17.99
N ILE A 225 -5.90 19.13 -16.76
CA ILE A 225 -5.50 20.25 -15.89
C ILE A 225 -3.99 20.44 -16.01
N VAL A 226 -3.59 21.50 -16.72
CA VAL A 226 -2.17 21.85 -16.90
C VAL A 226 -1.79 22.93 -15.90
N LEU A 227 -0.77 22.66 -15.10
CA LEU A 227 -0.26 23.59 -14.10
C LEU A 227 0.92 24.39 -14.66
N THR A 228 0.79 25.73 -14.67
CA THR A 228 1.83 26.67 -15.06
C THR A 228 2.01 27.70 -13.94
N GLY A 229 3.25 27.93 -13.50
CA GLY A 229 3.53 28.83 -12.39
C GLY A 229 2.96 28.35 -11.05
N THR A 230 2.50 29.29 -10.23
CA THR A 230 2.00 28.99 -8.86
C THR A 230 0.52 29.25 -8.76
N ASN A 231 -0.26 28.23 -8.45
CA ASN A 231 -1.71 28.30 -8.40
C ASN A 231 -2.22 27.97 -7.00
N LYS A 232 -3.38 28.54 -6.64
CA LYS A 232 -4.04 28.27 -5.37
C LYS A 232 -5.56 28.22 -5.52
N LEU A 233 -6.18 27.23 -4.87
CA LEU A 233 -7.63 27.10 -4.74
C LEU A 233 -7.98 27.01 -3.26
N THR A 234 -8.91 27.84 -2.80
CA THR A 234 -9.41 27.85 -1.44
C THR A 234 -10.94 27.89 -1.48
N ASP A 235 -11.60 26.90 -0.88
CA ASP A 235 -13.06 26.89 -0.74
C ASP A 235 -13.53 27.64 0.51
N GLY A 236 -14.85 27.73 0.63
CA GLY A 236 -15.52 28.30 1.78
C GLY A 236 -15.77 27.29 2.89
N THR A 237 -16.43 27.77 3.93
CA THR A 237 -16.79 26.99 5.12
C THR A 237 -18.28 26.69 5.23
N GLU A 238 -19.09 27.10 4.25
CA GLU A 238 -20.52 26.76 4.25
C GLU A 238 -20.76 25.29 3.93
N GLU A 239 -21.81 24.77 4.54
CA GLU A 239 -22.26 23.40 4.31
C GLU A 239 -22.72 23.18 2.85
N ASP A 240 -22.82 21.91 2.43
CA ASP A 240 -23.34 21.43 1.15
C ASP A 240 -22.39 21.47 -0.06
N HIS A 241 -21.15 21.94 0.02
CA HIS A 241 -20.19 21.74 -1.07
C HIS A 241 -19.28 20.52 -0.84
N LYS A 242 -18.67 20.00 -1.91
CA LYS A 242 -17.95 18.73 -1.89
C LYS A 242 -16.46 18.87 -1.68
N SER A 243 -15.85 19.91 -2.26
CA SER A 243 -14.39 20.08 -2.27
C SER A 243 -14.01 21.46 -2.80
N ALA A 244 -12.78 21.88 -2.56
CA ALA A 244 -12.21 23.09 -3.16
C ALA A 244 -12.08 22.97 -4.68
N LEU A 245 -11.69 21.80 -5.19
CA LEU A 245 -11.71 21.41 -6.59
C LEU A 245 -12.64 20.21 -6.77
N TYR A 246 -13.77 20.43 -7.43
CA TYR A 246 -14.76 19.40 -7.68
C TYR A 246 -14.92 19.12 -9.19
N GLY A 247 -15.07 17.87 -9.59
CA GLY A 247 -15.34 17.47 -10.97
C GLY A 247 -16.28 16.28 -11.11
N LYS A 248 -17.11 16.33 -12.18
CA LYS A 248 -18.00 15.23 -12.54
C LYS A 248 -17.35 14.20 -13.47
N GLY A 249 -16.36 14.62 -14.26
CA GLY A 249 -15.56 13.80 -15.15
C GLY A 249 -14.20 13.45 -14.54
N LYS A 250 -13.38 12.72 -15.29
CA LYS A 250 -12.00 12.44 -14.92
C LYS A 250 -11.16 13.73 -14.90
N MET A 251 -10.20 13.80 -13.98
CA MET A 251 -9.25 14.91 -13.86
C MET A 251 -7.84 14.39 -14.07
N LEU A 252 -7.12 14.97 -15.04
CA LEU A 252 -5.77 14.57 -15.43
C LEU A 252 -4.83 15.75 -15.24
N PHE A 253 -3.95 15.66 -14.24
CA PHE A 253 -3.04 16.74 -13.87
C PHE A 253 -1.68 16.57 -14.53
N SER A 254 -1.17 17.65 -15.13
CA SER A 254 0.13 17.69 -15.79
C SER A 254 0.74 19.10 -15.75
N GLY A 255 1.88 19.30 -16.40
CA GLY A 255 2.57 20.57 -16.46
C GLY A 255 3.84 20.62 -15.63
N SER A 256 4.31 21.83 -15.28
CA SER A 256 5.53 22.05 -14.51
C SER A 256 5.32 23.06 -13.37
N GLY A 257 4.07 23.40 -13.09
CA GLY A 257 3.68 24.35 -12.05
C GLY A 257 3.32 23.68 -10.74
N SER A 258 2.89 24.50 -9.79
CA SER A 258 2.39 24.07 -8.47
C SER A 258 0.92 24.44 -8.30
N LEU A 259 0.24 23.65 -7.45
CA LEU A 259 -1.12 23.90 -7.04
C LEU A 259 -1.26 23.65 -5.53
N GLU A 260 -1.60 24.72 -4.80
CA GLU A 260 -1.99 24.63 -3.40
C GLU A 260 -3.52 24.58 -3.30
N ILE A 261 -4.05 23.62 -2.54
CA ILE A 261 -5.49 23.44 -2.31
C ILE A 261 -5.76 23.49 -0.81
N GLN A 262 -6.72 24.33 -0.43
CA GLN A 262 -7.23 24.46 0.93
C GLN A 262 -8.72 24.08 0.93
N GLY A 263 -9.01 22.82 1.33
CA GLY A 263 -10.37 22.32 1.54
C GLY A 263 -10.82 22.59 2.97
N GLN A 264 -11.41 23.76 3.22
CA GLN A 264 -11.71 24.23 4.57
C GLN A 264 -12.92 23.52 5.20
N TYR A 265 -13.86 23.08 4.37
CA TYR A 265 -15.09 22.45 4.85
C TYR A 265 -15.07 20.91 4.68
N ASN A 266 -14.66 20.44 3.53
CA ASN A 266 -14.74 19.00 3.19
C ASN A 266 -13.45 18.54 2.49
N ASN A 267 -13.56 18.02 1.26
CA ASN A 267 -12.41 17.45 0.57
C ASN A 267 -11.56 18.55 -0.13
N GLY A 268 -10.29 18.24 -0.36
CA GLY A 268 -9.45 19.12 -1.19
C GLY A 268 -9.79 18.97 -2.68
N ILE A 269 -9.59 17.79 -3.23
CA ILE A 269 -9.93 17.42 -4.62
C ILE A 269 -10.97 16.31 -4.58
N GLN A 270 -12.04 16.44 -5.37
CA GLN A 270 -12.99 15.36 -5.55
C GLN A 270 -13.42 15.20 -7.00
N SER A 271 -13.19 14.01 -7.57
CA SER A 271 -13.75 13.57 -8.85
C SER A 271 -14.86 12.54 -8.64
N LYS A 272 -15.94 12.59 -9.44
CA LYS A 272 -16.90 11.48 -9.54
C LYS A 272 -16.41 10.32 -10.42
N SER A 273 -15.27 10.49 -11.04
CA SER A 273 -14.53 9.49 -11.79
C SER A 273 -13.16 9.33 -11.17
N TYR A 274 -12.14 9.08 -11.92
CA TYR A 274 -10.78 8.94 -11.39
C TYR A 274 -9.96 10.23 -11.51
N VAL A 275 -8.84 10.24 -10.81
CA VAL A 275 -7.81 11.27 -10.89
C VAL A 275 -6.49 10.66 -11.38
N LEU A 276 -5.75 11.41 -12.20
CA LEU A 276 -4.44 10.99 -12.72
C LEU A 276 -3.45 12.13 -12.54
N PHE A 277 -2.25 11.81 -12.08
CA PHE A 277 -1.17 12.78 -11.84
C PHE A 277 0.06 12.37 -12.64
N GLU A 278 0.52 13.29 -13.49
CA GLU A 278 1.73 13.13 -14.28
C GLU A 278 2.95 13.73 -13.59
N LYS A 279 4.13 13.44 -14.11
CA LYS A 279 5.41 14.02 -13.64
C LYS A 279 5.49 15.53 -13.84
N GLY A 280 6.37 16.16 -13.05
CA GLY A 280 6.72 17.58 -13.17
C GLY A 280 5.83 18.50 -12.38
N ILE A 281 4.71 18.05 -11.83
CA ILE A 281 3.79 18.84 -11.02
C ILE A 281 4.13 18.80 -9.54
N ASN A 282 3.75 19.85 -8.81
CA ASN A 282 3.84 19.91 -7.36
C ASN A 282 2.46 20.29 -6.79
N ILE A 283 1.82 19.37 -6.10
CA ILE A 283 0.49 19.55 -5.51
C ILE A 283 0.59 19.46 -3.99
N TYR A 284 0.03 20.45 -3.33
CA TYR A 284 -0.17 20.41 -1.90
C TYR A 284 -1.66 20.56 -1.58
N VAL A 285 -2.19 19.62 -0.81
CA VAL A 285 -3.58 19.61 -0.37
C VAL A 285 -3.62 19.63 1.15
N ASN A 286 -4.32 20.59 1.71
CA ASN A 286 -4.73 20.59 3.12
C ASN A 286 -6.26 20.57 3.15
N ALA A 287 -6.85 19.55 3.76
CA ALA A 287 -8.29 19.33 3.74
C ALA A 287 -8.85 19.01 5.12
N ALA A 288 -10.04 19.55 5.40
CA ALA A 288 -10.78 19.26 6.63
C ALA A 288 -11.23 17.80 6.70
N ASN A 289 -11.54 17.19 5.55
CA ASN A 289 -11.90 15.78 5.43
C ASN A 289 -10.89 15.08 4.49
N HIS A 290 -11.32 14.50 3.35
CA HIS A 290 -10.38 13.79 2.48
C HIS A 290 -9.52 14.74 1.64
N GLY A 291 -8.22 14.41 1.51
CA GLY A 291 -7.34 15.20 0.64
C GLY A 291 -7.75 15.05 -0.82
N ILE A 292 -7.72 13.83 -1.34
CA ILE A 292 -8.10 13.47 -2.71
C ILE A 292 -9.15 12.35 -2.67
N LYS A 293 -10.28 12.54 -3.35
CA LYS A 293 -11.33 11.53 -3.47
C LYS A 293 -11.68 11.28 -4.94
N GLY A 294 -11.77 10.01 -5.33
CA GLY A 294 -12.15 9.59 -6.66
C GLY A 294 -12.69 8.17 -6.70
N SER A 295 -13.12 7.71 -7.88
CA SER A 295 -13.34 6.28 -8.07
C SER A 295 -12.00 5.54 -8.02
N ASP A 296 -11.00 6.08 -8.72
CA ASP A 296 -9.65 5.53 -8.78
C ASP A 296 -8.61 6.67 -8.72
N ALA A 297 -7.35 6.35 -8.44
CA ALA A 297 -6.25 7.28 -8.56
C ALA A 297 -5.05 6.62 -9.25
N ILE A 298 -4.43 7.35 -10.19
CA ILE A 298 -3.17 6.96 -10.83
C ILE A 298 -2.14 8.04 -10.58
N ILE A 299 -0.99 7.67 -10.04
CA ILE A 299 0.13 8.57 -9.80
C ILE A 299 1.32 8.07 -10.63
N ASN A 300 1.49 8.66 -11.82
CA ASN A 300 2.61 8.36 -12.71
C ASN A 300 3.87 9.15 -12.31
N GLY A 301 3.71 10.23 -11.53
CA GLY A 301 4.82 11.07 -11.08
C GLY A 301 4.34 12.29 -10.31
N GLY A 302 5.20 13.30 -10.24
CA GLY A 302 4.95 14.55 -9.51
C GLY A 302 5.28 14.46 -8.01
N ILE A 303 5.08 15.59 -7.33
CA ILE A 303 5.18 15.69 -5.86
C ILE A 303 3.78 15.97 -5.34
N ILE A 304 3.25 15.05 -4.56
CA ILE A 304 1.90 15.14 -4.00
C ILE A 304 2.01 15.11 -2.48
N ASN A 305 1.74 16.23 -1.86
CA ASN A 305 1.73 16.42 -0.41
C ASN A 305 0.30 16.61 0.09
N ILE A 306 -0.11 15.85 1.08
CA ILE A 306 -1.49 15.87 1.60
C ILE A 306 -1.46 15.91 3.12
N GLU A 307 -2.22 16.85 3.69
CA GLU A 307 -2.52 16.92 5.13
C GLU A 307 -4.02 16.83 5.35
N THR A 308 -4.45 16.00 6.30
CA THR A 308 -5.84 15.90 6.73
C THR A 308 -5.93 15.84 8.25
N ALA A 309 -6.97 16.44 8.83
CA ALA A 309 -7.16 16.49 10.27
C ALA A 309 -8.57 16.08 10.75
N GLY A 310 -9.49 15.79 9.84
CA GLY A 310 -10.86 15.38 10.18
C GLY A 310 -10.92 13.98 10.79
N LEU A 311 -11.98 13.75 11.56
CA LEU A 311 -12.30 12.41 12.07
C LEU A 311 -12.59 11.48 10.89
N GLY A 312 -12.12 10.26 10.95
CA GLY A 312 -12.28 9.29 9.88
C GLY A 312 -11.75 9.71 8.50
N ALA A 313 -11.02 10.82 8.40
CA ALA A 313 -10.52 11.37 7.13
C ALA A 313 -9.47 10.47 6.46
N LYS A 314 -9.34 10.60 5.14
CA LYS A 314 -8.31 9.89 4.36
C LYS A 314 -7.53 10.89 3.52
N GLY A 315 -6.20 10.71 3.44
CA GLY A 315 -5.40 11.53 2.53
C GLY A 315 -5.78 11.29 1.07
N ILE A 316 -5.70 10.04 0.61
CA ILE A 316 -6.27 9.60 -0.67
C ILE A 316 -7.33 8.54 -0.39
N ASN A 317 -8.53 8.75 -0.93
CA ASN A 317 -9.68 7.86 -0.76
C ASN A 317 -10.30 7.50 -2.12
N CYS A 318 -10.18 6.24 -2.52
CA CYS A 318 -10.75 5.74 -3.78
C CYS A 318 -11.75 4.61 -3.53
N ASP A 319 -12.85 4.66 -4.26
CA ASP A 319 -13.90 3.64 -4.21
C ASP A 319 -13.51 2.35 -4.98
N GLU A 320 -12.45 2.41 -5.80
CA GLU A 320 -11.92 1.27 -6.58
C GLU A 320 -10.39 1.19 -6.36
N ASP A 321 -9.56 1.41 -7.40
CA ASP A 321 -8.14 1.11 -7.39
C ASP A 321 -7.24 2.36 -7.18
N ILE A 322 -6.06 2.13 -6.59
CA ILE A 322 -4.97 3.13 -6.56
C ILE A 322 -3.72 2.49 -7.17
N VAL A 323 -3.10 3.20 -8.14
CA VAL A 323 -1.84 2.79 -8.78
C VAL A 323 -0.80 3.89 -8.62
N ILE A 324 0.35 3.57 -8.02
CA ILE A 324 1.47 4.49 -7.86
C ILE A 324 2.66 3.94 -8.63
N ASN A 325 3.05 4.66 -9.69
CA ASN A 325 4.14 4.29 -10.59
C ASN A 325 5.41 5.10 -10.35
N GLY A 326 5.29 6.30 -9.75
CA GLY A 326 6.42 7.20 -9.59
C GLY A 326 6.11 8.42 -8.75
N GLY A 327 7.01 9.39 -8.78
CA GLY A 327 6.91 10.62 -8.00
C GLY A 327 7.11 10.41 -6.51
N ARG A 328 6.75 11.44 -5.74
CA ARG A 328 6.72 11.37 -4.28
C ARG A 328 5.32 11.71 -3.76
N THR A 329 4.71 10.77 -3.09
CA THR A 329 3.43 10.96 -2.40
C THR A 329 3.67 10.98 -0.90
N THR A 330 3.44 12.12 -0.25
CA THR A 330 3.56 12.25 1.21
C THR A 330 2.20 12.59 1.80
N VAL A 331 1.74 11.77 2.74
CA VAL A 331 0.44 11.97 3.40
C VAL A 331 0.61 11.99 4.91
N VAL A 332 0.12 13.04 5.54
CA VAL A 332 0.03 13.17 7.01
C VAL A 332 -1.44 13.29 7.40
N ALA A 333 -1.96 12.31 8.12
CA ALA A 333 -3.32 12.27 8.65
C ALA A 333 -3.28 12.35 10.18
N THR A 334 -3.85 13.40 10.75
CA THR A 334 -3.76 13.68 12.20
C THR A 334 -5.07 13.48 12.95
N GLY A 335 -6.20 13.31 12.23
CA GLY A 335 -7.50 13.04 12.84
C GLY A 335 -7.55 11.66 13.50
N ASP A 336 -8.49 11.47 14.41
CA ASP A 336 -8.81 10.18 15.01
C ASP A 336 -9.81 9.39 14.15
N GLY A 337 -10.10 8.14 14.54
CA GLY A 337 -11.23 7.39 14.03
C GLY A 337 -12.55 8.12 14.25
N GLU A 338 -13.60 7.70 13.57
CA GLU A 338 -14.93 8.26 13.64
C GLU A 338 -15.95 7.16 13.90
N TRP A 339 -16.98 7.46 14.68
CA TRP A 339 -18.15 6.60 14.79
C TRP A 339 -19.17 6.95 13.70
N ASP A 340 -19.42 6.02 12.80
CA ASP A 340 -20.46 6.16 11.79
C ASP A 340 -21.80 5.75 12.38
N THR A 341 -22.73 6.70 12.48
CA THR A 341 -24.05 6.48 13.03
C THR A 341 -25.02 5.82 12.06
N GLU A 342 -24.70 5.79 10.77
CA GLU A 342 -25.50 5.12 9.74
C GLU A 342 -25.15 3.63 9.65
N ASP A 343 -23.86 3.32 9.60
CA ASP A 343 -23.36 1.95 9.50
C ASP A 343 -23.16 1.27 10.87
N LEU A 344 -23.22 2.05 11.97
CA LEU A 344 -22.98 1.60 13.35
C LEU A 344 -21.63 0.93 13.53
N GLU A 345 -20.61 1.51 12.94
CA GLU A 345 -19.22 1.02 13.02
C GLU A 345 -18.19 2.17 13.10
N THR A 346 -17.00 1.84 13.53
CA THR A 346 -15.88 2.78 13.52
C THR A 346 -15.29 2.90 12.12
N LYS A 347 -15.10 4.13 11.65
CA LYS A 347 -14.37 4.46 10.43
C LYS A 347 -12.93 4.88 10.79
N ALA A 348 -11.96 4.16 10.26
CA ALA A 348 -10.56 4.49 10.50
C ALA A 348 -10.13 5.76 9.78
N VAL A 349 -9.31 6.59 10.41
CA VAL A 349 -8.47 7.55 9.68
C VAL A 349 -7.40 6.80 8.90
N SER A 350 -7.08 7.23 7.67
CA SER A 350 -6.10 6.54 6.83
C SER A 350 -5.33 7.52 5.95
N CYS A 351 -4.04 7.26 5.72
CA CYS A 351 -3.29 8.10 4.78
C CYS A 351 -3.69 7.78 3.33
N ILE A 352 -3.64 6.52 2.92
CA ILE A 352 -4.05 6.06 1.59
C ILE A 352 -5.01 4.91 1.76
N LYS A 353 -6.20 5.02 1.17
CA LYS A 353 -7.25 4.00 1.25
C LYS A 353 -7.92 3.79 -0.11
N CYS A 354 -8.11 2.52 -0.50
CA CYS A 354 -8.99 2.12 -1.59
C CYS A 354 -9.85 0.93 -1.20
N ASP A 355 -11.01 0.80 -1.85
CA ASP A 355 -11.94 -0.31 -1.60
C ASP A 355 -11.59 -1.57 -2.41
N SER A 356 -10.67 -1.46 -3.37
CA SER A 356 -10.27 -2.56 -4.23
C SER A 356 -8.77 -2.82 -4.14
N VAL A 357 -7.97 -2.47 -5.14
CA VAL A 357 -6.57 -2.86 -5.24
C VAL A 357 -5.63 -1.66 -5.11
N LEU A 358 -4.66 -1.77 -4.20
CA LEU A 358 -3.53 -0.84 -4.12
C LEU A 358 -2.31 -1.44 -4.82
N THR A 359 -1.78 -0.77 -5.83
CA THR A 359 -0.56 -1.20 -6.52
C THR A 359 0.52 -0.11 -6.42
N ILE A 360 1.68 -0.47 -5.88
CA ILE A 360 2.86 0.40 -5.84
C ILE A 360 3.95 -0.24 -6.71
N ASN A 361 4.19 0.35 -7.88
CA ASN A 361 5.19 -0.12 -8.84
C ASN A 361 6.53 0.61 -8.68
N GLY A 362 6.52 1.82 -8.12
CA GLY A 362 7.70 2.66 -7.97
C GLY A 362 7.43 3.95 -7.21
N GLY A 363 8.38 4.89 -7.25
CA GLY A 363 8.30 6.16 -6.56
C GLY A 363 8.54 6.07 -5.05
N GLU A 364 8.22 7.14 -4.35
CA GLU A 364 8.36 7.25 -2.90
C GLU A 364 6.99 7.52 -2.26
N VAL A 365 6.56 6.63 -1.37
CA VAL A 365 5.28 6.70 -0.66
C VAL A 365 5.56 6.85 0.83
N TYR A 366 5.30 8.03 1.36
CA TYR A 366 5.54 8.40 2.75
C TYR A 366 4.21 8.70 3.44
N VAL A 367 3.85 7.92 4.45
CA VAL A 367 2.57 8.04 5.12
C VAL A 367 2.75 8.07 6.64
N LYS A 368 2.06 9.01 7.30
CA LYS A 368 2.06 9.15 8.76
C LYS A 368 0.65 9.40 9.27
N ALA A 369 0.12 8.45 10.03
CA ALA A 369 -1.14 8.61 10.74
C ALA A 369 -0.88 8.73 12.25
N THR A 370 -1.28 9.86 12.85
CA THR A 370 -1.00 10.13 14.27
C THR A 370 -2.21 9.98 15.17
N GLY A 371 -3.42 9.98 14.63
CA GLY A 371 -4.65 9.80 15.40
C GLY A 371 -4.92 8.33 15.75
N SER A 372 -5.81 8.16 16.71
CA SER A 372 -6.24 6.83 17.18
C SER A 372 -6.95 6.06 16.07
N GLY A 373 -6.66 4.77 15.97
CA GLY A 373 -7.20 3.91 14.92
C GLY A 373 -6.58 4.12 13.53
N GLY A 374 -5.49 4.89 13.44
CA GLY A 374 -4.88 5.31 12.18
C GLY A 374 -4.31 4.17 11.33
N LYS A 375 -4.46 4.28 10.01
CA LYS A 375 -3.84 3.38 9.02
C LYS A 375 -2.90 4.18 8.12
N GLY A 376 -1.70 3.62 7.87
CA GLY A 376 -0.82 4.15 6.84
C GLY A 376 -1.37 3.86 5.44
N LEU A 377 -1.28 2.61 5.01
CA LEU A 377 -1.86 2.11 3.76
C LEU A 377 -3.01 1.15 4.06
N LYS A 378 -4.11 1.28 3.35
CA LYS A 378 -5.27 0.40 3.46
C LYS A 378 -5.85 0.06 2.09
N ALA A 379 -5.99 -1.22 1.79
CA ALA A 379 -6.78 -1.70 0.68
C ALA A 379 -7.78 -2.75 1.19
N ASP A 380 -9.03 -2.67 0.78
CA ASP A 380 -10.05 -3.58 1.31
C ASP A 380 -10.05 -4.94 0.60
N TRP A 381 -9.29 -5.09 -0.49
CA TRP A 381 -9.18 -6.36 -1.22
C TRP A 381 -7.73 -6.85 -1.36
N GLU A 382 -6.90 -6.23 -2.20
CA GLU A 382 -5.56 -6.69 -2.53
C GLU A 382 -4.54 -5.54 -2.50
N CYS A 383 -3.27 -5.88 -2.24
CA CYS A 383 -2.17 -4.95 -2.38
C CYS A 383 -0.97 -5.63 -3.03
N TYR A 384 -0.37 -4.94 -4.00
CA TYR A 384 0.85 -5.34 -4.69
C TYR A 384 1.92 -4.27 -4.52
N ILE A 385 3.03 -4.59 -3.86
CA ILE A 385 4.20 -3.73 -3.78
C ILE A 385 5.30 -4.35 -4.64
N ASN A 386 5.47 -3.80 -5.84
CA ASN A 386 6.41 -4.32 -6.83
C ASN A 386 7.76 -3.59 -6.79
N GLY A 387 7.80 -2.38 -6.23
CA GLY A 387 8.99 -1.55 -6.16
C GLY A 387 8.78 -0.27 -5.36
N GLY A 388 9.70 0.68 -5.52
CA GLY A 388 9.66 1.97 -4.87
C GLY A 388 10.12 1.95 -3.41
N LYS A 389 9.97 3.10 -2.77
CA LYS A 389 10.34 3.30 -1.36
C LYS A 389 9.07 3.62 -0.55
N VAL A 390 8.73 2.76 0.40
CA VAL A 390 7.55 2.93 1.26
C VAL A 390 7.98 3.18 2.70
N ARG A 391 7.48 4.25 3.28
CA ARG A 391 7.69 4.60 4.70
C ARG A 391 6.34 4.84 5.35
N ALA A 392 5.96 3.99 6.30
CA ALA A 392 4.68 4.10 7.00
C ALA A 392 4.89 4.23 8.51
N ILE A 393 4.33 5.29 9.09
CA ILE A 393 4.35 5.54 10.54
C ILE A 393 2.92 5.62 11.04
N THR A 394 2.60 4.90 12.12
CA THR A 394 1.38 5.11 12.90
C THR A 394 1.72 5.23 14.39
N THR A 395 1.18 6.25 15.05
CA THR A 395 1.53 6.57 16.44
C THR A 395 0.33 6.63 17.38
N GLY A 396 -0.90 6.80 16.87
CA GLY A 396 -2.12 6.77 17.68
C GLY A 396 -2.39 5.38 18.26
N GLY A 397 -3.13 5.31 19.35
CA GLY A 397 -3.54 4.06 19.99
C GLY A 397 -4.80 3.45 19.36
N LEU A 398 -5.32 2.41 20.00
CA LEU A 398 -6.60 1.80 19.62
C LEU A 398 -7.76 2.80 19.81
N TYR A 399 -8.50 3.07 18.75
CA TYR A 399 -9.77 3.79 18.82
C TYR A 399 -10.90 2.84 19.18
N TYR A 400 -11.70 3.21 20.18
CA TYR A 400 -12.90 2.49 20.57
C TYR A 400 -14.09 3.43 20.58
N ASN A 401 -15.21 3.05 19.98
CA ASN A 401 -16.48 3.74 20.09
C ASN A 401 -17.63 2.75 19.84
N ASP A 402 -18.58 2.63 20.78
CA ASP A 402 -19.76 1.79 20.70
C ASP A 402 -21.05 2.60 20.45
N GLY A 403 -20.91 3.84 20.03
CA GLY A 403 -22.01 4.80 19.85
C GLY A 403 -22.47 5.49 21.14
N THR A 404 -21.94 5.08 22.30
CA THR A 404 -22.25 5.68 23.61
C THR A 404 -21.01 6.12 24.36
N THR A 405 -19.91 5.43 24.19
CA THR A 405 -18.63 5.66 24.85
C THR A 405 -17.53 5.73 23.81
N GLU A 406 -16.75 6.80 23.83
CA GLU A 406 -15.57 6.97 22.99
C GLU A 406 -14.30 6.91 23.82
N ASN A 407 -13.26 6.25 23.31
CA ASN A 407 -11.94 6.21 23.91
C ASN A 407 -10.85 6.21 22.84
N LEU A 408 -10.05 7.26 22.81
CA LEU A 408 -9.00 7.49 21.80
C LEU A 408 -7.72 6.69 22.07
N ASN A 409 -7.59 6.01 23.19
CA ASN A 409 -6.43 5.15 23.49
C ASN A 409 -6.86 4.02 24.42
N TYR A 410 -7.76 3.20 23.89
CA TYR A 410 -8.32 2.09 24.64
C TYR A 410 -7.25 1.07 24.98
N LYS A 411 -7.20 0.67 26.24
CA LYS A 411 -6.21 -0.28 26.79
C LYS A 411 -6.86 -1.51 27.44
N GLY A 412 -8.17 -1.65 27.29
CA GLY A 412 -8.88 -2.81 27.79
C GLY A 412 -8.68 -4.03 26.88
N ASN A 413 -9.10 -5.20 27.40
CA ASN A 413 -9.15 -6.42 26.62
C ASN A 413 -10.18 -6.26 25.46
N THR A 414 -9.80 -6.65 24.26
CA THR A 414 -10.64 -6.57 23.06
C THR A 414 -11.27 -7.91 22.66
N ASP A 415 -10.92 -9.04 23.31
CA ASP A 415 -11.35 -10.39 22.91
C ASP A 415 -12.86 -10.57 22.82
N ASN A 416 -13.64 -9.76 23.54
CA ASN A 416 -15.10 -9.83 23.55
C ASN A 416 -15.77 -8.54 23.05
N ILE A 417 -15.00 -7.65 22.40
CA ILE A 417 -15.52 -6.42 21.80
C ILE A 417 -15.80 -6.71 20.32
N ASP A 418 -16.97 -6.27 19.84
CA ASP A 418 -17.25 -6.33 18.42
C ASP A 418 -16.25 -5.45 17.66
N ASP A 419 -15.63 -6.01 16.61
CA ASP A 419 -14.67 -5.29 15.77
C ASP A 419 -15.27 -4.02 15.12
N ALA A 420 -16.61 -3.95 14.98
CA ALA A 420 -17.29 -2.74 14.54
C ALA A 420 -17.03 -1.55 15.47
N TYR A 421 -16.75 -1.82 16.75
CA TYR A 421 -16.52 -0.78 17.76
C TYR A 421 -15.05 -0.35 17.89
N THR A 422 -14.15 -1.01 17.19
CA THR A 422 -12.71 -0.76 17.33
C THR A 422 -12.02 -0.48 16.01
N SER A 423 -10.98 0.33 16.08
CA SER A 423 -10.01 0.49 15.01
C SER A 423 -8.60 0.53 15.62
N SER A 424 -7.81 -0.53 15.42
CA SER A 424 -6.42 -0.56 15.87
C SER A 424 -5.49 0.10 14.86
N PRO A 425 -4.42 0.79 15.28
CA PRO A 425 -3.46 1.39 14.36
C PRO A 425 -2.74 0.30 13.55
N LYS A 426 -2.51 0.53 12.26
CA LYS A 426 -1.80 -0.39 11.36
C LYS A 426 -0.92 0.40 10.39
N GLY A 427 0.32 -0.03 10.19
CA GLY A 427 1.17 0.57 9.15
C GLY A 427 0.63 0.26 7.75
N ILE A 428 0.39 -1.01 7.47
CA ILE A 428 -0.24 -1.51 6.23
C ILE A 428 -1.35 -2.50 6.63
N LYS A 429 -2.57 -2.26 6.15
CA LYS A 429 -3.72 -3.15 6.37
C LYS A 429 -4.37 -3.54 5.07
N ILE A 430 -4.42 -4.85 4.77
CA ILE A 430 -5.03 -5.38 3.56
C ILE A 430 -6.15 -6.35 3.91
N GLY A 431 -7.30 -6.12 3.28
CA GLY A 431 -8.54 -6.86 3.53
C GLY A 431 -9.39 -6.25 4.64
N THR A 432 -10.60 -6.73 4.72
CA THR A 432 -11.58 -6.43 5.76
C THR A 432 -11.91 -7.71 6.55
N LYS A 433 -12.62 -7.60 7.67
CA LYS A 433 -12.96 -8.74 8.52
C LYS A 433 -13.65 -9.90 7.78
N ASN A 434 -14.45 -9.59 6.77
CA ASN A 434 -15.28 -10.55 6.04
C ASN A 434 -14.82 -10.77 4.60
N GLU A 435 -13.74 -10.17 4.17
CA GLU A 435 -13.24 -10.21 2.82
C GLU A 435 -11.76 -10.61 2.78
N HIS A 436 -11.41 -11.29 1.73
CA HIS A 436 -10.06 -11.73 1.40
C HIS A 436 -9.07 -10.57 1.37
N GLY A 437 -8.05 -10.60 2.23
CA GLY A 437 -6.87 -9.78 2.06
C GLY A 437 -5.80 -10.58 1.30
N VAL A 438 -5.22 -10.00 0.27
CA VAL A 438 -4.02 -10.55 -0.39
C VAL A 438 -2.96 -9.47 -0.44
N LEU A 439 -1.85 -9.69 0.25
CA LEU A 439 -0.69 -8.82 0.16
C LEU A 439 0.45 -9.57 -0.53
N THR A 440 0.96 -9.00 -1.62
CA THR A 440 2.12 -9.53 -2.33
C THR A 440 3.20 -8.46 -2.43
N ILE A 441 4.41 -8.77 -1.93
CA ILE A 441 5.58 -7.91 -2.01
C ILE A 441 6.62 -8.60 -2.89
N THR A 442 6.88 -8.04 -4.07
CA THR A 442 7.86 -8.59 -5.02
C THR A 442 9.16 -7.78 -5.05
N GLY A 443 9.14 -6.55 -4.50
CA GLY A 443 10.28 -5.66 -4.51
C GLY A 443 10.08 -4.43 -3.61
N GLY A 444 10.97 -3.46 -3.73
CA GLY A 444 10.93 -2.20 -3.01
C GLY A 444 11.72 -2.18 -1.69
N ASP A 445 11.81 -0.98 -1.13
CA ASP A 445 12.40 -0.70 0.18
C ASP A 445 11.29 -0.20 1.12
N ILE A 446 10.81 -1.10 1.98
CA ILE A 446 9.61 -0.92 2.80
C ILE A 446 10.01 -0.85 4.26
N MET A 447 9.72 0.27 4.92
CA MET A 447 9.87 0.41 6.36
C MET A 447 8.55 0.82 6.99
N VAL A 448 8.15 0.08 8.02
CA VAL A 448 6.91 0.30 8.77
C VAL A 448 7.22 0.44 10.24
N ARG A 449 6.65 1.46 10.86
CA ARG A 449 6.74 1.67 12.31
C ARG A 449 5.36 1.98 12.89
N THR A 450 4.91 1.13 13.80
CA THR A 450 3.64 1.31 14.50
C THR A 450 3.89 1.30 16.02
N SER A 451 3.72 2.44 16.68
CA SER A 451 4.07 2.59 18.10
C SER A 451 2.86 2.76 19.03
N GLY A 452 1.67 2.88 18.47
CA GLY A 452 0.44 2.95 19.28
C GLY A 452 0.04 1.59 19.86
N THR A 453 -0.68 1.60 20.97
CA THR A 453 -1.18 0.35 21.62
C THR A 453 -2.06 -0.46 20.66
N ASN A 454 -1.93 -1.77 20.68
CA ASN A 454 -2.57 -2.72 19.75
C ASN A 454 -2.26 -2.44 18.27
N GLY A 455 -1.10 -1.83 18.02
CA GLY A 455 -0.69 -1.43 16.68
C GLY A 455 0.18 -2.47 16.01
N GLU A 456 -0.33 -3.16 14.99
CA GLU A 456 0.45 -4.05 14.15
C GLU A 456 1.14 -3.30 13.00
N GLY A 457 2.25 -3.85 12.54
CA GLY A 457 3.01 -3.26 11.45
C GLY A 457 2.35 -3.49 10.09
N ILE A 458 2.34 -4.74 9.65
CA ILE A 458 1.73 -5.20 8.39
C ILE A 458 0.71 -6.28 8.71
N GLU A 459 -0.54 -6.06 8.33
CA GLU A 459 -1.62 -7.02 8.49
C GLU A 459 -2.27 -7.36 7.16
N SER A 460 -2.35 -8.66 6.83
CA SER A 460 -3.21 -9.18 5.76
C SER A 460 -4.34 -10.02 6.34
N LYS A 461 -5.58 -9.70 6.04
CA LYS A 461 -6.75 -10.50 6.46
C LYS A 461 -6.93 -11.79 5.64
N GLY A 462 -5.96 -12.15 4.83
CA GLY A 462 -5.88 -13.39 4.09
C GLY A 462 -4.41 -13.81 3.96
N THR A 463 -3.91 -14.03 2.75
CA THR A 463 -2.53 -14.46 2.49
C THR A 463 -1.56 -13.29 2.43
N LEU A 464 -0.30 -13.58 2.79
CA LEU A 464 0.80 -12.64 2.64
C LEU A 464 1.99 -13.34 1.99
N ASP A 465 2.43 -12.82 0.82
CA ASP A 465 3.55 -13.36 0.07
C ASP A 465 4.68 -12.33 -0.09
N ILE A 466 5.89 -12.65 0.38
CA ILE A 466 7.10 -11.85 0.18
C ILE A 466 8.06 -12.63 -0.71
N THR A 467 8.27 -12.16 -1.93
CA THR A 467 9.14 -12.81 -2.91
C THR A 467 10.42 -12.03 -3.19
N GLY A 468 10.51 -10.78 -2.73
CA GLY A 468 11.67 -9.92 -2.93
C GLY A 468 11.60 -8.63 -2.11
N GLY A 469 12.54 -7.72 -2.36
CA GLY A 469 12.64 -6.42 -1.68
C GLY A 469 13.28 -6.49 -0.28
N THR A 470 13.25 -5.34 0.38
CA THR A 470 13.64 -5.18 1.79
C THR A 470 12.42 -4.74 2.58
N VAL A 471 12.01 -5.54 3.55
CA VAL A 471 10.83 -5.31 4.40
C VAL A 471 11.29 -5.23 5.84
N MET A 472 11.22 -4.04 6.43
CA MET A 472 11.60 -3.80 7.82
C MET A 472 10.41 -3.25 8.59
N VAL A 473 10.02 -3.95 9.64
CA VAL A 473 8.83 -3.63 10.42
C VAL A 473 9.17 -3.61 11.90
N ALA A 474 8.79 -2.55 12.59
CA ALA A 474 8.75 -2.48 14.04
C ALA A 474 7.36 -2.06 14.50
N ALA A 475 6.71 -2.88 15.29
CA ALA A 475 5.36 -2.65 15.78
C ALA A 475 5.26 -2.79 17.30
N TYR A 476 4.21 -2.18 17.86
CA TYR A 476 3.85 -2.39 19.27
C TYR A 476 3.32 -3.81 19.48
N ASP A 477 2.44 -4.23 18.61
CA ASP A 477 1.83 -5.56 18.53
C ASP A 477 2.62 -6.42 17.54
N ASP A 478 1.96 -7.28 16.75
CA ASP A 478 2.66 -8.09 15.76
C ASP A 478 3.33 -7.23 14.68
N ALA A 479 4.57 -7.55 14.35
CA ALA A 479 5.21 -6.81 13.29
C ALA A 479 4.63 -7.19 11.92
N ILE A 480 4.46 -8.47 11.64
CA ILE A 480 3.84 -8.98 10.42
C ILE A 480 2.80 -10.03 10.80
N ASN A 481 1.55 -9.80 10.42
CA ASN A 481 0.43 -10.70 10.70
C ASN A 481 -0.30 -11.11 9.41
N ALA A 482 -0.63 -12.38 9.27
CA ALA A 482 -1.47 -12.90 8.21
C ALA A 482 -2.59 -13.78 8.78
N SER A 483 -3.84 -13.49 8.46
CA SER A 483 -4.97 -14.32 8.90
C SER A 483 -5.08 -15.67 8.18
N SER A 484 -4.21 -15.95 7.20
CA SER A 484 -4.09 -17.22 6.48
C SER A 484 -2.60 -17.51 6.23
N ASP A 485 -2.27 -18.31 5.22
CA ASP A 485 -0.88 -18.68 4.94
C ASP A 485 0.02 -17.46 4.68
N LEU A 486 1.24 -17.49 5.28
CA LEU A 486 2.30 -16.54 5.02
C LEU A 486 3.48 -17.24 4.33
N THR A 487 3.91 -16.70 3.19
CA THR A 487 5.06 -17.24 2.43
C THR A 487 6.17 -16.19 2.29
N ILE A 488 7.40 -16.57 2.65
CA ILE A 488 8.60 -15.80 2.33
C ILE A 488 9.48 -16.66 1.42
N SER A 489 9.64 -16.23 0.17
CA SER A 489 10.44 -16.96 -0.83
C SER A 489 11.66 -16.19 -1.33
N GLY A 490 11.82 -14.91 -0.91
CA GLY A 490 12.97 -14.07 -1.25
C GLY A 490 12.98 -12.78 -0.43
N GLY A 491 13.95 -11.92 -0.73
CA GLY A 491 14.12 -10.62 -0.08
C GLY A 491 14.79 -10.69 1.31
N THR A 492 14.80 -9.54 1.96
CA THR A 492 15.25 -9.36 3.35
C THR A 492 14.10 -8.91 4.20
N VAL A 493 13.77 -9.66 5.25
CA VAL A 493 12.66 -9.37 6.16
C VAL A 493 13.21 -9.18 7.57
N VAL A 494 12.91 -8.05 8.18
CA VAL A 494 13.18 -7.77 9.61
C VAL A 494 11.86 -7.42 10.27
N ALA A 495 11.38 -8.26 11.17
CA ALA A 495 10.10 -8.12 11.86
C ALA A 495 10.33 -8.04 13.37
N VAL A 496 9.91 -6.95 14.00
CA VAL A 496 10.10 -6.70 15.44
C VAL A 496 8.75 -6.36 16.07
N GLY A 497 8.17 -7.33 16.77
CA GLY A 497 7.06 -7.12 17.71
C GLY A 497 7.62 -6.73 19.08
N THR A 498 7.29 -5.54 19.57
CA THR A 498 7.87 -5.06 20.84
C THR A 498 7.09 -5.51 22.06
N ASN A 499 5.82 -5.84 21.92
CA ASN A 499 4.95 -6.36 22.99
C ASN A 499 4.18 -7.63 22.56
N ASN A 500 4.32 -8.07 21.31
CA ASN A 500 3.75 -9.29 20.78
C ASN A 500 4.74 -9.98 19.84
N ASP A 501 4.27 -10.64 18.78
CA ASP A 501 5.07 -11.50 17.93
C ASP A 501 5.84 -10.78 16.82
N GLY A 502 6.96 -11.37 16.41
CA GLY A 502 7.70 -10.88 15.24
C GLY A 502 6.94 -11.16 13.95
N ILE A 503 6.61 -12.42 13.72
CA ILE A 503 5.78 -12.89 12.61
C ILE A 503 4.71 -13.79 13.19
N ASP A 504 3.46 -13.41 12.99
CA ASP A 504 2.28 -14.19 13.36
C ASP A 504 1.49 -14.63 12.12
N THR A 505 0.96 -15.84 12.14
CA THR A 505 0.05 -16.32 11.09
C THR A 505 -0.96 -17.32 11.63
N ASN A 506 -2.23 -17.10 11.33
CA ASN A 506 -3.30 -18.03 11.62
C ASN A 506 -3.37 -19.17 10.58
N GLY A 507 -2.40 -19.24 9.68
CA GLY A 507 -2.20 -20.30 8.69
C GLY A 507 -0.82 -20.93 8.79
N ASN A 508 -0.36 -21.57 7.72
CA ASN A 508 1.00 -22.10 7.67
C ASN A 508 2.00 -21.00 7.33
N LEU A 509 3.19 -21.06 7.94
CA LEU A 509 4.33 -20.26 7.57
C LEU A 509 5.28 -21.04 6.66
N TYR A 510 5.49 -20.54 5.44
CA TYR A 510 6.39 -21.13 4.47
C TYR A 510 7.63 -20.26 4.27
N ILE A 511 8.81 -20.74 4.67
CA ILE A 511 10.09 -20.12 4.36
C ILE A 511 10.75 -20.92 3.25
N LYS A 512 10.75 -20.36 2.05
CA LYS A 512 11.27 -20.97 0.80
C LYS A 512 12.56 -20.33 0.33
N GLY A 513 12.89 -19.15 0.87
CA GLY A 513 14.07 -18.37 0.51
C GLY A 513 14.15 -17.08 1.31
N GLY A 514 15.08 -16.20 0.95
CA GLY A 514 15.27 -14.90 1.61
C GLY A 514 16.09 -14.97 2.89
N THR A 515 16.19 -13.83 3.55
CA THR A 515 16.89 -13.67 4.84
C THR A 515 15.97 -13.01 5.84
N ILE A 516 15.66 -13.71 6.92
CA ILE A 516 14.61 -13.34 7.86
C ILE A 516 15.21 -13.16 9.27
N VAL A 517 14.91 -12.02 9.89
CA VAL A 517 15.13 -11.74 11.31
C VAL A 517 13.78 -11.42 11.95
N ALA A 518 13.34 -12.23 12.90
CA ALA A 518 12.06 -12.07 13.58
C ALA A 518 12.24 -11.98 15.08
N TYR A 519 11.79 -10.89 15.68
CA TYR A 519 11.84 -10.62 17.11
C TYR A 519 10.42 -10.54 17.66
N GLY A 520 10.11 -11.39 18.65
CA GLY A 520 8.96 -11.25 19.53
C GLY A 520 9.36 -10.69 20.89
N ALA A 521 8.38 -10.24 21.63
CA ALA A 521 8.56 -9.77 23.00
C ALA A 521 8.99 -10.91 23.95
N ASN A 522 9.47 -10.53 25.12
CA ASN A 522 9.76 -11.49 26.18
C ASN A 522 8.44 -12.02 26.78
N GLY A 523 8.48 -13.21 27.35
CA GLY A 523 7.35 -13.78 28.09
C GLY A 523 6.59 -14.83 27.29
N ALA A 524 5.36 -14.54 26.95
CA ALA A 524 4.49 -15.47 26.22
C ALA A 524 4.60 -15.38 24.69
N GLU A 525 5.30 -14.37 24.18
CA GLU A 525 5.30 -14.03 22.76
C GLU A 525 6.47 -14.68 22.00
N ALA A 526 6.37 -14.81 20.70
CA ALA A 526 7.29 -15.57 19.88
C ALA A 526 8.00 -14.69 18.82
N GLY A 527 9.22 -15.10 18.42
CA GLY A 527 9.80 -14.54 17.19
C GLY A 527 8.99 -14.96 15.96
N ILE A 528 8.46 -16.19 15.98
CA ILE A 528 7.53 -16.75 15.01
C ILE A 528 6.41 -17.47 15.74
N ASP A 529 5.17 -17.09 15.46
CA ASP A 529 3.97 -17.82 15.79
C ASP A 529 3.28 -18.37 14.53
N ALA A 530 2.88 -19.62 14.57
CA ALA A 530 2.00 -20.25 13.60
C ALA A 530 1.03 -21.14 14.37
N GLU A 531 -0.20 -20.68 14.52
CA GLU A 531 -1.24 -21.25 15.39
C GLU A 531 -1.20 -22.78 15.54
N GLU A 532 -1.66 -23.31 16.67
CA GLU A 532 -1.55 -24.72 17.08
C GLU A 532 -1.96 -25.76 16.01
N SER A 533 -2.87 -25.40 15.11
CA SER A 533 -3.35 -26.27 14.02
C SER A 533 -2.48 -26.21 12.77
N HIS A 534 -1.54 -25.27 12.69
CA HIS A 534 -0.71 -24.98 11.51
C HIS A 534 0.77 -25.24 11.78
N ALA A 535 1.63 -25.00 10.81
CA ALA A 535 3.02 -25.38 10.92
C ALA A 535 3.98 -24.46 10.15
N LEU A 536 5.23 -24.41 10.63
CA LEU A 536 6.37 -23.82 9.96
C LEU A 536 6.99 -24.81 8.98
N TYR A 537 7.11 -24.43 7.71
CA TYR A 537 7.78 -25.18 6.65
C TYR A 537 9.02 -24.42 6.18
N ILE A 538 10.19 -25.08 6.17
CA ILE A 538 11.46 -24.45 5.78
C ILE A 538 12.09 -25.26 4.65
N THR A 539 12.08 -24.70 3.44
CA THR A 539 12.65 -25.37 2.26
C THR A 539 13.82 -24.60 1.64
N GLY A 540 14.19 -23.45 2.19
CA GLY A 540 15.31 -22.62 1.77
C GLY A 540 15.48 -21.40 2.67
N GLY A 541 16.41 -20.51 2.32
CA GLY A 541 16.65 -19.26 3.00
C GLY A 541 17.42 -19.35 4.33
N SER A 542 17.55 -18.21 4.99
CA SER A 542 18.19 -18.07 6.30
C SER A 542 17.24 -17.38 7.28
N LEU A 543 17.04 -17.98 8.44
CA LEU A 543 16.14 -17.49 9.47
C LEU A 543 16.89 -17.34 10.80
N PHE A 544 16.71 -16.20 11.44
CA PHE A 544 16.94 -16.00 12.86
C PHE A 544 15.63 -15.51 13.49
N ALA A 545 15.10 -16.26 14.44
CA ALA A 545 13.93 -15.87 15.20
C ALA A 545 14.22 -15.97 16.70
N ILE A 546 13.73 -15.00 17.49
CA ILE A 546 13.86 -14.98 18.95
C ILE A 546 12.61 -14.35 19.57
N GLY A 547 12.11 -14.95 20.64
CA GLY A 547 11.01 -14.45 21.46
C GLY A 547 10.97 -15.19 22.80
N GLY A 548 10.08 -14.81 23.69
CA GLY A 548 9.95 -15.45 25.01
C GLY A 548 9.72 -16.95 24.89
N ARG A 549 9.03 -17.40 23.86
CA ARG A 549 8.80 -18.82 23.53
C ARG A 549 8.97 -19.09 22.03
N LEU A 550 8.81 -20.32 21.64
CA LEU A 550 8.62 -20.75 20.26
C LEU A 550 7.20 -21.32 20.15
N ASP A 551 6.37 -20.71 19.32
CA ASP A 551 4.95 -21.08 19.20
C ASP A 551 4.61 -21.54 17.76
N CYS A 552 5.29 -22.59 17.35
CA CYS A 552 4.99 -23.24 16.09
C CYS A 552 5.36 -24.72 16.12
N LYS A 553 4.65 -25.53 15.34
CA LYS A 553 5.05 -26.89 14.99
C LYS A 553 5.92 -26.86 13.74
N LEU A 554 6.89 -27.74 13.66
CA LEU A 554 7.63 -27.95 12.41
C LEU A 554 6.84 -28.93 11.50
N GLY A 555 6.37 -28.43 10.36
CA GLY A 555 5.74 -29.27 9.32
C GLY A 555 6.78 -30.09 8.58
N SER A 556 7.76 -29.43 7.95
CA SER A 556 8.92 -30.07 7.35
C SER A 556 10.06 -29.08 7.14
N THR A 557 11.29 -29.60 7.05
CA THR A 557 12.48 -28.82 6.72
C THR A 557 13.38 -29.57 5.77
N SER A 558 13.99 -28.88 4.81
CA SER A 558 15.05 -29.40 3.96
C SER A 558 16.46 -29.13 4.50
N GLN A 559 16.57 -28.36 5.60
CA GLN A 559 17.82 -27.94 6.20
C GLN A 559 17.81 -28.17 7.72
N GLY A 560 18.98 -28.31 8.32
CA GLY A 560 19.12 -28.43 9.77
C GLY A 560 18.79 -27.12 10.45
N LEU A 561 18.16 -27.19 11.65
CA LEU A 561 17.86 -26.03 12.47
C LEU A 561 18.38 -26.20 13.89
N VAL A 562 18.69 -25.10 14.52
CA VAL A 562 19.18 -25.02 15.90
C VAL A 562 18.15 -24.28 16.74
N GLN A 563 17.74 -24.90 17.82
CA GLN A 563 16.98 -24.27 18.88
C GLN A 563 17.89 -24.06 20.09
N ALA A 564 17.94 -22.84 20.62
CA ALA A 564 18.74 -22.45 21.77
C ALA A 564 17.96 -21.46 22.64
N SER A 565 18.54 -21.02 23.73
CA SER A 565 17.99 -19.94 24.57
C SER A 565 19.10 -18.95 24.90
N GLY A 566 18.77 -17.67 24.91
CA GLY A 566 19.74 -16.61 25.18
C GLY A 566 19.15 -15.22 25.17
N SER A 567 20.02 -14.24 25.28
CA SER A 567 19.70 -12.82 25.18
C SER A 567 20.49 -12.21 24.02
N ILE A 568 19.81 -11.39 23.23
CA ILE A 568 20.41 -10.67 22.12
C ILE A 568 20.32 -9.18 22.41
N ALA A 569 21.46 -8.50 22.43
CA ALA A 569 21.49 -7.05 22.58
C ALA A 569 21.17 -6.35 21.26
N ALA A 570 20.73 -5.10 21.36
CA ALA A 570 20.52 -4.25 20.18
C ALA A 570 21.79 -4.16 19.33
N ASN A 571 21.63 -4.23 18.02
CA ASN A 571 22.71 -4.13 17.04
C ASN A 571 23.80 -5.23 17.12
N SER A 572 23.56 -6.31 17.86
CA SER A 572 24.49 -7.46 17.93
C SER A 572 24.67 -8.12 16.56
N THR A 573 25.81 -8.77 16.38
CA THR A 573 26.03 -9.67 15.24
C THR A 573 25.83 -11.11 15.69
N VAL A 574 24.99 -11.85 14.98
CA VAL A 574 24.74 -13.27 15.21
C VAL A 574 25.15 -14.07 13.99
N SER A 575 25.93 -15.13 14.17
CA SER A 575 26.27 -16.02 13.08
C SER A 575 26.18 -17.49 13.49
N ILE A 576 25.85 -18.34 12.51
CA ILE A 576 25.90 -19.79 12.63
C ILE A 576 26.96 -20.33 11.67
N ARG A 577 27.93 -21.07 12.19
CA ARG A 577 29.08 -21.58 11.42
C ARG A 577 29.51 -22.97 11.86
N ASP A 578 30.24 -23.66 10.99
CA ASP A 578 31.08 -24.79 11.35
C ASP A 578 32.56 -24.38 11.43
N VAL A 579 33.44 -25.36 11.47
CA VAL A 579 34.90 -25.13 11.48
C VAL A 579 35.46 -24.54 10.18
N ASN A 580 34.72 -24.63 9.10
CA ASN A 580 35.15 -24.29 7.74
C ASN A 580 34.53 -22.98 7.23
N LYS A 581 33.26 -22.71 7.55
CA LYS A 581 32.51 -21.55 7.00
C LYS A 581 31.40 -21.06 7.93
N ALA A 582 30.99 -19.82 7.74
CA ALA A 582 29.70 -19.32 8.21
C ALA A 582 28.62 -19.73 7.21
N TYR A 583 27.47 -20.15 7.70
CA TYR A 583 26.26 -20.44 6.92
C TYR A 583 25.36 -19.23 6.80
N ALA A 584 25.22 -18.46 7.88
CA ALA A 584 24.55 -17.17 7.88
C ALA A 584 25.21 -16.24 8.92
N THR A 585 25.12 -14.94 8.64
CA THR A 585 25.46 -13.87 9.57
C THR A 585 24.37 -12.82 9.51
N PHE A 586 23.84 -12.43 10.69
CA PHE A 586 22.76 -11.47 10.83
C PHE A 586 23.25 -10.28 11.65
N THR A 587 22.91 -9.08 11.24
CA THR A 587 23.00 -7.88 12.08
C THR A 587 21.62 -7.67 12.71
N MET A 588 21.57 -7.62 14.01
CA MET A 588 20.32 -7.53 14.74
C MET A 588 19.75 -6.10 14.70
N PRO A 589 18.42 -5.95 14.78
CA PRO A 589 17.78 -4.64 14.84
C PRO A 589 18.15 -3.88 16.12
N PRO A 590 17.84 -2.57 16.25
CA PRO A 590 18.18 -1.75 17.41
C PRO A 590 17.30 -2.04 18.64
N TYR A 591 16.88 -3.29 18.79
CA TYR A 591 16.04 -3.78 19.87
C TYR A 591 16.72 -4.96 20.58
N SER A 592 16.61 -5.00 21.91
CA SER A 592 17.11 -6.10 22.71
C SER A 592 15.97 -7.01 23.11
N THR A 593 16.17 -8.32 23.04
CA THR A 593 15.21 -9.30 23.53
C THR A 593 15.92 -10.53 24.09
N SER A 594 15.17 -11.40 24.76
CA SER A 594 15.69 -12.67 25.31
C SER A 594 14.62 -13.75 25.24
N GLY A 595 15.05 -14.98 25.11
CA GLY A 595 14.13 -16.11 25.09
C GLY A 595 14.63 -17.28 24.27
N THR A 596 13.71 -17.91 23.54
CA THR A 596 14.00 -19.05 22.67
C THR A 596 14.47 -18.54 21.30
N ILE A 597 15.64 -19.00 20.90
CA ILE A 597 16.25 -18.73 19.58
C ILE A 597 15.97 -19.91 18.67
N LEU A 598 15.50 -19.61 17.46
CA LEU A 598 15.46 -20.53 16.33
C LEU A 598 16.36 -19.98 15.21
N ILE A 599 17.38 -20.74 14.80
CA ILE A 599 18.26 -20.34 13.70
C ILE A 599 18.44 -21.47 12.71
N THR A 600 18.40 -21.15 11.44
CA THR A 600 18.68 -22.05 10.34
C THR A 600 19.22 -21.28 9.14
N ALA A 601 19.97 -21.97 8.30
CA ALA A 601 20.48 -21.42 7.04
C ALA A 601 20.64 -22.51 5.99
N GLU A 602 20.61 -22.12 4.75
CA GLU A 602 20.77 -23.03 3.63
C GLU A 602 22.11 -23.81 3.71
N GLY A 603 22.02 -25.10 3.50
CA GLY A 603 23.17 -26.03 3.57
C GLY A 603 23.48 -26.54 4.98
N MET A 604 22.80 -26.10 6.02
CA MET A 604 22.86 -26.75 7.35
C MET A 604 22.21 -28.12 7.29
N THR A 605 22.79 -29.11 7.97
CA THR A 605 22.29 -30.49 7.99
C THR A 605 22.00 -30.98 9.40
N SER A 606 20.88 -31.67 9.57
CA SER A 606 20.50 -32.31 10.83
C SER A 606 21.58 -33.31 11.29
N GLY A 607 21.85 -33.34 12.58
CA GLY A 607 22.89 -34.18 13.20
C GLY A 607 24.30 -33.59 13.15
N SER A 608 24.53 -32.50 12.44
CA SER A 608 25.84 -31.83 12.35
C SER A 608 26.02 -30.82 13.49
N ASN A 609 27.27 -30.64 13.89
CA ASN A 609 27.65 -29.69 14.94
C ASN A 609 28.01 -28.33 14.33
N TYR A 610 27.51 -27.28 14.95
CA TYR A 610 27.73 -25.89 14.57
C TYR A 610 28.15 -25.07 15.80
N THR A 611 28.63 -23.86 15.53
CA THR A 611 28.87 -22.85 16.55
C THR A 611 27.94 -21.68 16.30
N LEU A 612 27.06 -21.41 17.24
CA LEU A 612 26.30 -20.16 17.31
C LEU A 612 27.21 -19.10 17.93
N VAL A 613 27.38 -17.99 17.26
CA VAL A 613 28.22 -16.87 17.71
C VAL A 613 27.32 -15.65 17.87
N VAL A 614 27.37 -15.03 19.04
CA VAL A 614 26.70 -13.76 19.33
C VAL A 614 27.79 -12.79 19.79
N ASP A 615 28.11 -11.82 18.94
CA ASP A 615 29.26 -10.93 19.11
C ASP A 615 30.57 -11.70 19.36
N SER A 616 31.07 -11.68 20.58
CA SER A 616 32.27 -12.43 21.01
C SER A 616 31.97 -13.75 21.71
N SER A 617 30.69 -14.02 22.03
CA SER A 617 30.27 -15.23 22.74
C SER A 617 30.01 -16.38 21.77
N THR A 618 30.33 -17.61 22.18
CA THR A 618 30.18 -18.80 21.34
C THR A 618 29.48 -19.93 22.07
N LEU A 619 28.60 -20.63 21.36
CA LEU A 619 27.91 -21.83 21.83
C LEU A 619 28.03 -22.94 20.80
N SER A 620 28.48 -24.12 21.25
CA SER A 620 28.43 -25.34 20.44
C SER A 620 27.02 -25.90 20.44
N VAL A 621 26.45 -26.14 19.27
CA VAL A 621 25.08 -26.61 19.06
C VAL A 621 25.04 -27.72 18.02
N THR A 622 24.07 -28.61 18.14
CA THR A 622 23.81 -29.65 17.15
C THR A 622 22.50 -29.32 16.42
N ALA A 623 22.54 -29.26 15.10
CA ALA A 623 21.32 -29.03 14.33
C ALA A 623 20.42 -30.28 14.34
N THR A 624 19.10 -30.03 14.33
CA THR A 624 18.06 -31.04 14.29
C THR A 624 17.12 -30.82 13.10
N ASN A 625 16.19 -31.73 12.87
CA ASN A 625 15.04 -31.58 11.97
C ASN A 625 13.72 -31.66 12.73
N SER A 626 13.75 -31.36 14.00
CA SER A 626 12.59 -31.31 14.90
C SER A 626 12.70 -30.11 15.83
N LEU A 627 11.57 -29.58 16.26
CA LEU A 627 11.46 -28.54 17.29
C LEU A 627 10.95 -29.18 18.57
N SER A 628 11.50 -28.75 19.72
CA SER A 628 10.94 -29.04 21.02
C SER A 628 10.01 -27.90 21.39
N ASN A 629 8.69 -28.12 21.34
CA ASN A 629 7.71 -27.13 21.77
C ASN A 629 7.84 -26.88 23.27
N SER A 630 8.06 -25.63 23.65
CA SER A 630 7.95 -25.19 25.05
C SER A 630 6.48 -24.82 25.36
N MET A 631 5.53 -25.70 25.05
CA MET A 631 4.16 -25.55 25.54
C MET A 631 4.17 -25.76 27.06
N GLY A 632 3.83 -24.71 27.78
CA GLY A 632 3.68 -24.55 29.22
C GLY A 632 3.73 -25.78 30.09
N GLY A 633 4.79 -25.94 30.86
CA GLY A 633 4.88 -26.93 31.89
C GLY A 633 6.24 -26.96 32.56
N GLY A 634 6.39 -26.28 33.69
CA GLY A 634 7.33 -26.51 34.74
C GLY A 634 8.85 -26.40 34.47
N PRO A 635 9.67 -26.03 35.43
CA PRO A 635 11.10 -25.84 35.27
C PRO A 635 11.82 -27.18 35.09
N GLY A 636 12.12 -27.56 33.88
CA GLY A 636 12.93 -28.69 33.50
C GLY A 636 14.22 -28.26 32.80
N GLY A 637 15.34 -28.36 33.52
CA GLY A 637 16.72 -28.08 33.22
C GLY A 637 17.19 -28.07 31.77
N GLY A 638 17.34 -26.89 31.23
CA GLY A 638 18.16 -26.59 30.05
C GLY A 638 19.28 -25.64 30.47
N GLY A 639 20.51 -25.90 30.03
CA GLY A 639 21.68 -25.14 30.41
C GLY A 639 21.52 -23.64 30.18
N ARG A 640 21.71 -22.87 31.21
CA ARG A 640 21.76 -21.40 31.18
C ARG A 640 23.17 -20.93 30.87
N TRP A 641 23.28 -19.84 30.14
CA TRP A 641 24.46 -19.01 29.97
C TRP A 641 24.68 -18.15 31.20
#